data_86f9054f624c6c93c24b30b02f9e5fde
#
_entry.id   86f9054f624c6c93c24b30b02f9e5fde
#
_cell.length_a   1.000
_cell.length_b   1.000
_cell.length_c   1.000
_cell.angle_alpha   90.00
_cell.angle_beta   90.00
_cell.angle_gamma   90.00
#
_symmetry.space_group_name_H-M   'P 1'
#
loop_
_entity.id
_entity.type
_entity.pdbx_description
1 polymer ?
#
loop_
_entity_poly.entity_id
_entity_poly.type
_entity_poly.pdbx_seq_one_letter_code
_entity_poly.pdbx_strand_id
1 'polypeptide(L)'
;MAEGRFDVNDMMTKNKRRNWRRLLAGGLIAIVVLALVITVAILLNSGPNSSEPKALTAAGVSLEEWLGGSLSTKSFNGTWLSDDEILYRDEKGSLIIFNVTSKIFHTILDFKNKALATSFYYEISADRKYLLLASAYQKLYRHTFLAHYRIVNLQTLEDFGFPDNESVFLQLATWGPKGNSLVYVYQNNIYYRPAAEVPDIYKITNSGVLHTVYNGVPDWVYEEEVFGSNKAIWFSPSGTKMVFGYFDDNHTPIMNIPYYGYPGSITFQYTSVIPIHYPKSGTTNPTVKLYYVDLEKVLIENATLIEIEAPLQLDGRESILAAVNFPTENIVSATWMNRVQNESYFHLCDVITQNCTTVLSYAESKGWVDQFEPPVFSKDGTAFLLILPQKQGDSGDWKHLVLVTNATAETKTTALTSGTFVVTEIISWDEDSHYIYYQATLENDPAQQHLYRVSLLDRNLKSECLSCNAKSESDGVRCLYNLAKFSPGNSHYVLTCAGPGVPDISIYDKKSNKLFSWEDNRAVAEILSVKAQPIVKRLKVPVPGGFEAQVQLMIPPGVDISGSTKYPMLVYVYGGPDSHQVTEKFNIDWGNYLVTNKSIIYAAIDGRGSGVKGNRMLFAGYRHLGTVEIEDQIGVTKYLKKKFSFIDRRRTAIWGWSYGGYAAGMALVTDTTDVFKCGMSVAPVTDWALYDSIYTERFMGLPSSADNLKGYEEAQLLKKVDKESGFKTKGYYLIHGTFDDNVHYQQSLMLAKVLEQKDILFRQQTYTDEDHGIAQSRFHLYHSLENFLDECFETSS
;
A
#
# COMPACT_ATOMS: atom_id res chain seq x y z
N MET A 1 -32.47 -39.38 -47.17
CA MET A 1 -33.04 -40.73 -46.91
C MET A 1 -32.05 -41.41 -45.93
N ALA A 2 -32.35 -41.82 -44.73
CA ALA A 2 -33.52 -41.92 -43.93
C ALA A 2 -33.21 -41.53 -42.51
N GLU A 3 -34.17 -40.89 -41.87
CA GLU A 3 -34.22 -40.58 -40.45
C GLU A 3 -34.26 -41.81 -39.57
N GLY A 4 -33.49 -41.87 -38.50
CA GLY A 4 -33.61 -42.83 -37.40
C GLY A 4 -33.85 -42.07 -36.08
N ARG A 5 -35.13 -41.79 -35.76
CA ARG A 5 -35.57 -41.33 -34.43
C ARG A 5 -35.33 -42.44 -33.41
N PHE A 6 -34.56 -42.13 -32.38
CA PHE A 6 -34.54 -42.92 -31.15
C PHE A 6 -35.62 -42.47 -30.20
N ASP A 7 -36.54 -43.39 -29.90
CA ASP A 7 -37.67 -43.19 -29.00
C ASP A 7 -37.26 -43.49 -27.55
N VAL A 8 -37.45 -42.53 -26.66
CA VAL A 8 -37.00 -42.52 -25.24
C VAL A 8 -37.95 -43.28 -24.30
N ASN A 9 -38.95 -43.97 -24.86
CA ASN A 9 -40.05 -44.53 -24.06
C ASN A 9 -39.92 -46.04 -23.71
N ASP A 10 -38.85 -46.73 -24.04
CA ASP A 10 -38.76 -48.20 -23.83
C ASP A 10 -37.95 -48.68 -22.61
N MET A 11 -37.69 -47.84 -21.63
CA MET A 11 -36.96 -48.19 -20.40
C MET A 11 -37.76 -48.13 -19.08
N MET A 12 -39.06 -48.09 -19.17
CA MET A 12 -39.91 -48.06 -17.94
C MET A 12 -40.91 -49.18 -17.88
N THR A 13 -40.53 -50.45 -17.87
CA THR A 13 -41.33 -51.52 -17.29
C THR A 13 -40.52 -52.80 -17.03
N LYS A 14 -39.88 -52.86 -15.84
CA LYS A 14 -39.70 -54.11 -15.13
C LYS A 14 -39.59 -53.84 -13.61
N ASN A 15 -40.77 -53.76 -13.01
CA ASN A 15 -40.94 -53.69 -11.57
C ASN A 15 -40.62 -55.03 -10.94
N LYS A 16 -39.43 -55.26 -10.42
CA LYS A 16 -39.10 -56.33 -9.49
C LYS A 16 -39.24 -55.79 -8.07
N ARG A 17 -40.30 -56.15 -7.37
CA ARG A 17 -40.44 -55.99 -5.94
C ARG A 17 -39.23 -56.52 -5.20
N ARG A 18 -38.26 -55.67 -4.92
CA ARG A 18 -37.13 -55.97 -4.05
C ARG A 18 -37.57 -55.84 -2.57
N ASN A 19 -37.33 -56.85 -1.77
CA ASN A 19 -37.70 -56.93 -0.34
C ASN A 19 -36.87 -55.89 0.47
N TRP A 20 -37.33 -54.65 0.50
CA TRP A 20 -36.70 -53.54 1.20
C TRP A 20 -36.42 -53.80 2.70
N ARG A 21 -37.25 -54.64 3.37
CA ARG A 21 -37.05 -55.05 4.76
C ARG A 21 -35.77 -55.83 4.99
N ARG A 22 -35.35 -56.70 4.04
CA ARG A 22 -34.08 -57.42 4.11
C ARG A 22 -32.85 -56.54 3.87
N LEU A 23 -32.98 -55.54 3.00
CA LEU A 23 -31.92 -54.55 2.74
C LEU A 23 -31.75 -53.54 3.92
N LEU A 24 -32.85 -53.10 4.55
CA LEU A 24 -32.78 -52.29 5.76
C LEU A 24 -32.21 -53.08 6.96
N ALA A 25 -32.58 -54.32 7.15
CA ALA A 25 -32.02 -55.18 8.21
C ALA A 25 -30.52 -55.44 7.97
N GLY A 26 -30.10 -55.67 6.73
CA GLY A 26 -28.67 -55.82 6.38
C GLY A 26 -27.87 -54.56 6.55
N GLY A 27 -28.45 -53.40 6.21
CA GLY A 27 -27.86 -52.07 6.43
C GLY A 27 -27.67 -51.72 7.91
N LEU A 28 -28.68 -52.04 8.74
CA LEU A 28 -28.62 -51.85 10.21
C LEU A 28 -27.55 -52.74 10.85
N ILE A 29 -27.46 -53.99 10.44
CA ILE A 29 -26.40 -54.93 10.91
C ILE A 29 -25.02 -54.43 10.51
N ALA A 30 -24.87 -53.94 9.27
CA ALA A 30 -23.58 -53.41 8.81
C ALA A 30 -23.16 -52.13 9.58
N ILE A 31 -24.11 -51.25 9.92
CA ILE A 31 -23.85 -50.05 10.76
C ILE A 31 -23.48 -50.45 12.21
N VAL A 32 -24.15 -51.46 12.78
CA VAL A 32 -23.81 -51.94 14.14
C VAL A 32 -22.46 -52.62 14.16
N VAL A 33 -22.10 -53.39 13.13
CA VAL A 33 -20.78 -54.03 13.00
C VAL A 33 -19.70 -52.96 12.80
N LEU A 34 -19.96 -51.96 11.99
CA LEU A 34 -19.04 -50.83 11.79
C LEU A 34 -18.82 -50.01 13.07
N ALA A 35 -19.90 -49.76 13.82
CA ALA A 35 -19.84 -49.09 15.10
C ALA A 35 -19.06 -49.91 16.13
N LEU A 36 -19.26 -51.25 16.20
CA LEU A 36 -18.50 -52.14 17.04
C LEU A 36 -17.03 -52.20 16.67
N VAL A 37 -16.69 -52.24 15.37
CA VAL A 37 -15.29 -52.24 14.91
C VAL A 37 -14.62 -50.90 15.26
N ILE A 38 -15.32 -49.78 15.10
CA ILE A 38 -14.82 -48.46 15.50
C ILE A 38 -14.64 -48.40 17.04
N THR A 39 -15.58 -48.93 17.82
CA THR A 39 -15.48 -48.96 19.30
C THR A 39 -14.34 -49.85 19.76
N VAL A 40 -14.16 -51.02 19.14
CA VAL A 40 -13.04 -51.94 19.45
C VAL A 40 -11.71 -51.32 19.02
N ALA A 41 -11.63 -50.64 17.88
CA ALA A 41 -10.43 -49.92 17.44
C ALA A 41 -10.08 -48.78 18.41
N ILE A 42 -11.09 -48.05 18.92
CA ILE A 42 -10.90 -47.04 19.97
C ILE A 42 -10.43 -47.65 21.27
N LEU A 43 -11.00 -48.78 21.71
CA LEU A 43 -10.63 -49.47 22.96
C LEU A 43 -9.27 -50.18 22.88
N LEU A 44 -8.86 -50.68 21.71
CA LEU A 44 -7.55 -51.29 21.49
C LEU A 44 -6.42 -50.26 21.37
N ASN A 45 -6.75 -49.01 20.99
CA ASN A 45 -5.81 -47.91 21.04
C ASN A 45 -5.71 -47.23 22.40
N SER A 46 -6.49 -47.63 23.39
CA SER A 46 -6.41 -47.16 24.76
C SER A 46 -5.52 -48.11 25.60
N GLY A 47 -4.24 -48.18 25.26
CA GLY A 47 -3.22 -48.82 26.12
C GLY A 47 -2.96 -47.98 27.38
N PRO A 48 -2.48 -48.59 28.50
CA PRO A 48 -2.39 -47.92 29.78
C PRO A 48 -1.35 -46.81 29.78
N ASN A 49 -1.79 -45.64 30.21
CA ASN A 49 -1.12 -44.43 30.60
C ASN A 49 0.41 -44.44 30.65
N SER A 50 1.05 -43.85 29.65
CA SER A 50 2.19 -42.98 29.89
C SER A 50 1.70 -41.52 29.85
N SER A 51 1.85 -40.83 30.93
CA SER A 51 1.43 -39.44 31.14
C SER A 51 2.37 -38.51 30.39
N GLU A 52 2.16 -38.37 29.10
CA GLU A 52 2.55 -37.17 28.37
C GLU A 52 1.32 -36.28 28.20
N PRO A 53 1.39 -34.98 28.49
CA PRO A 53 0.28 -34.07 28.25
C PRO A 53 0.10 -34.00 26.72
N LYS A 54 -0.93 -34.65 26.16
CA LYS A 54 -1.41 -34.39 24.84
C LYS A 54 -1.89 -32.92 24.81
N ALA A 55 -1.01 -31.99 24.48
CA ALA A 55 -1.46 -30.73 24.00
C ALA A 55 -2.31 -31.05 22.76
N LEU A 56 -3.61 -30.78 22.83
CA LEU A 56 -4.46 -30.64 21.65
C LEU A 56 -3.83 -29.49 20.84
N THR A 57 -2.99 -29.82 19.86
CA THR A 57 -2.42 -28.84 18.96
C THR A 57 -3.56 -28.36 18.10
N ALA A 58 -4.05 -27.13 18.38
CA ALA A 58 -4.98 -26.45 17.50
C ALA A 58 -4.39 -26.42 16.09
N ALA A 59 -5.25 -26.56 15.08
CA ALA A 59 -4.80 -26.44 13.69
C ALA A 59 -4.24 -25.05 13.44
N GLY A 60 -3.19 -24.94 12.64
CA GLY A 60 -2.65 -23.66 12.19
C GLY A 60 -3.55 -22.95 11.18
N VAL A 61 -3.15 -21.77 10.77
CA VAL A 61 -3.78 -21.04 9.65
C VAL A 61 -3.40 -21.74 8.34
N SER A 62 -4.38 -22.12 7.50
CA SER A 62 -4.08 -22.73 6.21
C SER A 62 -3.80 -21.68 5.12
N LEU A 63 -3.15 -22.12 4.03
CA LEU A 63 -2.88 -21.25 2.88
C LEU A 63 -4.19 -20.82 2.20
N GLU A 64 -5.16 -21.73 2.12
CA GLU A 64 -6.48 -21.49 1.53
C GLU A 64 -7.30 -20.49 2.37
N GLU A 65 -7.24 -20.57 3.70
CA GLU A 65 -7.92 -19.62 4.59
C GLU A 65 -7.37 -18.21 4.40
N TRP A 66 -6.06 -18.09 4.31
CA TRP A 66 -5.43 -16.79 4.10
C TRP A 66 -5.69 -16.25 2.69
N LEU A 67 -5.36 -16.99 1.62
CA LEU A 67 -5.52 -16.54 0.25
C LEU A 67 -6.99 -16.45 -0.20
N GLY A 68 -7.86 -17.27 0.37
CA GLY A 68 -9.30 -17.24 0.14
C GLY A 68 -10.03 -16.11 0.84
N GLY A 69 -9.34 -15.31 1.67
CA GLY A 69 -9.86 -14.10 2.30
C GLY A 69 -10.72 -14.32 3.55
N SER A 70 -10.86 -15.55 4.05
CA SER A 70 -11.66 -15.83 5.27
C SER A 70 -11.08 -15.18 6.55
N LEU A 71 -9.80 -14.79 6.50
CA LEU A 71 -9.08 -14.09 7.56
C LEU A 71 -8.89 -12.60 7.27
N SER A 72 -9.53 -12.08 6.21
CA SER A 72 -9.46 -10.66 5.87
C SER A 72 -10.31 -9.83 6.84
N THR A 73 -9.69 -8.86 7.47
CA THR A 73 -10.39 -7.93 8.37
C THR A 73 -11.03 -6.80 7.58
N LYS A 74 -12.21 -6.36 8.03
CA LYS A 74 -12.86 -5.16 7.50
C LYS A 74 -12.18 -3.92 8.06
N SER A 75 -12.01 -2.92 7.21
CA SER A 75 -11.54 -1.59 7.56
C SER A 75 -12.70 -0.59 7.67
N PHE A 76 -12.45 0.62 8.14
CA PHE A 76 -13.43 1.69 8.12
C PHE A 76 -13.79 2.03 6.68
N ASN A 77 -15.04 1.77 6.30
CA ASN A 77 -15.57 1.96 4.95
C ASN A 77 -16.40 3.24 4.80
N GLY A 78 -16.34 4.15 5.79
CA GLY A 78 -17.12 5.37 5.82
C GLY A 78 -16.34 6.60 5.34
N THR A 79 -17.11 7.60 4.84
CA THR A 79 -16.62 8.94 4.53
C THR A 79 -17.42 9.95 5.32
N TRP A 80 -16.74 10.83 6.06
CA TRP A 80 -17.39 11.93 6.77
C TRP A 80 -18.00 12.92 5.77
N LEU A 81 -19.30 13.15 5.85
CA LEU A 81 -20.03 14.19 5.09
C LEU A 81 -20.18 15.48 5.88
N SER A 82 -20.16 15.40 7.19
CA SER A 82 -20.21 16.50 8.13
C SER A 82 -19.62 16.04 9.46
N ASP A 83 -19.69 16.86 10.48
CA ASP A 83 -19.23 16.47 11.82
C ASP A 83 -20.00 15.29 12.41
N ASP A 84 -21.27 15.14 12.04
CA ASP A 84 -22.15 14.13 12.61
C ASP A 84 -22.53 13.01 11.64
N GLU A 85 -22.17 13.11 10.35
CA GLU A 85 -22.69 12.20 9.34
C GLU A 85 -21.60 11.47 8.57
N ILE A 86 -21.75 10.16 8.47
CA ILE A 86 -20.86 9.24 7.74
C ILE A 86 -21.67 8.58 6.61
N LEU A 87 -21.19 8.70 5.37
CA LEU A 87 -21.65 7.94 4.22
C LEU A 87 -20.87 6.64 4.12
N TYR A 88 -21.57 5.54 3.96
CA TYR A 88 -20.94 4.24 3.75
C TYR A 88 -21.82 3.30 2.93
N ARG A 89 -21.22 2.25 2.39
CA ARG A 89 -21.91 1.16 1.72
C ARG A 89 -22.06 -0.01 2.67
N ASP A 90 -23.31 -0.45 2.91
CA ASP A 90 -23.58 -1.57 3.81
C ASP A 90 -23.22 -2.93 3.17
N GLU A 91 -23.33 -4.01 3.94
CA GLU A 91 -23.02 -5.37 3.48
C GLU A 91 -23.94 -5.88 2.36
N LYS A 92 -25.15 -5.30 2.22
CA LYS A 92 -26.08 -5.61 1.14
C LYS A 92 -25.76 -4.83 -0.13
N GLY A 93 -24.94 -3.79 -0.03
CA GLY A 93 -24.57 -2.90 -1.13
C GLY A 93 -25.37 -1.60 -1.19
N SER A 94 -26.27 -1.29 -0.23
CA SER A 94 -26.97 -0.02 -0.15
C SER A 94 -26.07 1.10 0.36
N LEU A 95 -26.30 2.33 -0.09
CA LEU A 95 -25.64 3.52 0.43
C LEU A 95 -26.46 4.13 1.57
N ILE A 96 -25.80 4.33 2.69
CA ILE A 96 -26.39 4.76 3.95
C ILE A 96 -25.64 5.97 4.49
N ILE A 97 -26.39 6.98 4.95
CA ILE A 97 -25.88 8.03 5.82
C ILE A 97 -26.22 7.64 7.26
N PHE A 98 -25.20 7.56 8.09
CA PHE A 98 -25.32 7.32 9.51
C PHE A 98 -25.01 8.60 10.28
N ASN A 99 -25.92 9.04 11.13
CA ASN A 99 -25.71 10.17 12.03
C ASN A 99 -25.20 9.66 13.39
N VAL A 100 -23.98 10.05 13.76
CA VAL A 100 -23.27 9.54 14.95
C VAL A 100 -23.87 10.03 16.26
N THR A 101 -24.48 11.24 16.28
CA THR A 101 -25.10 11.83 17.45
C THR A 101 -26.48 11.25 17.73
N SER A 102 -27.36 11.20 16.72
CA SER A 102 -28.73 10.64 16.85
C SER A 102 -28.77 9.13 16.73
N LYS A 103 -27.71 8.48 16.21
CA LYS A 103 -27.60 7.04 15.88
C LYS A 103 -28.66 6.57 14.88
N ILE A 104 -29.09 7.46 13.99
CA ILE A 104 -30.08 7.17 12.95
C ILE A 104 -29.37 6.82 11.65
N PHE A 105 -29.86 5.77 10.99
CA PHE A 105 -29.44 5.32 9.65
C PHE A 105 -30.48 5.78 8.63
N HIS A 106 -30.02 6.40 7.57
CA HIS A 106 -30.84 6.82 6.44
C HIS A 106 -30.29 6.22 5.14
N THR A 107 -31.05 5.32 4.52
CA THR A 107 -30.70 4.76 3.21
C THR A 107 -30.98 5.79 2.14
N ILE A 108 -29.93 6.26 1.45
CA ILE A 108 -30.04 7.23 0.35
C ILE A 108 -30.20 6.56 -1.01
N LEU A 109 -29.67 5.32 -1.17
CA LEU A 109 -29.87 4.53 -2.38
C LEU A 109 -29.83 3.03 -2.04
N ASP A 110 -30.91 2.32 -2.39
CA ASP A 110 -31.05 0.88 -2.11
C ASP A 110 -30.20 0.05 -3.08
N PHE A 111 -29.65 -1.07 -2.60
CA PHE A 111 -28.82 -2.00 -3.38
C PHE A 111 -29.50 -2.55 -4.65
N LYS A 112 -30.85 -2.51 -4.73
CA LYS A 112 -31.61 -2.91 -5.91
C LYS A 112 -31.53 -1.91 -7.06
N ASN A 113 -31.02 -0.70 -6.82
CA ASN A 113 -30.76 0.24 -7.89
C ASN A 113 -29.69 -0.34 -8.84
N LYS A 114 -30.02 -0.44 -10.13
CA LYS A 114 -29.17 -1.11 -11.11
C LYS A 114 -27.82 -0.42 -11.31
N ALA A 115 -27.79 0.92 -11.30
CA ALA A 115 -26.57 1.68 -11.46
C ALA A 115 -25.64 1.47 -10.25
N LEU A 116 -26.19 1.48 -9.02
CA LEU A 116 -25.44 1.20 -7.81
C LEU A 116 -24.94 -0.24 -7.76
N ALA A 117 -25.76 -1.22 -8.13
CA ALA A 117 -25.42 -2.64 -8.08
C ALA A 117 -24.20 -2.99 -8.96
N THR A 118 -23.99 -2.27 -10.06
CA THR A 118 -22.85 -2.47 -10.98
C THR A 118 -21.67 -1.54 -10.72
N SER A 119 -21.81 -0.60 -9.78
CA SER A 119 -20.77 0.38 -9.48
C SER A 119 -19.72 -0.18 -8.51
N PHE A 120 -18.46 0.16 -8.77
CA PHE A 120 -17.34 -0.08 -7.85
C PHE A 120 -16.94 1.18 -7.06
N TYR A 121 -17.34 2.38 -7.55
CA TYR A 121 -17.05 3.66 -6.95
C TYR A 121 -18.31 4.52 -6.86
N TYR A 122 -18.39 5.36 -5.84
CA TYR A 122 -19.46 6.34 -5.65
C TYR A 122 -18.92 7.61 -4.98
N GLU A 123 -19.50 8.75 -5.35
CA GLU A 123 -19.19 10.05 -4.76
C GLU A 123 -20.47 10.90 -4.71
N ILE A 124 -20.80 11.46 -3.54
CA ILE A 124 -21.97 12.32 -3.38
C ILE A 124 -21.63 13.78 -3.66
N SER A 125 -22.49 14.52 -4.34
CA SER A 125 -22.31 15.96 -4.57
C SER A 125 -22.31 16.74 -3.26
N ALA A 126 -21.63 17.91 -3.23
CA ALA A 126 -21.52 18.72 -2.02
C ALA A 126 -22.89 19.23 -1.51
N ASP A 127 -23.86 19.44 -2.39
CA ASP A 127 -25.25 19.78 -2.04
C ASP A 127 -26.13 18.56 -1.70
N ARG A 128 -25.56 17.34 -1.79
CA ARG A 128 -26.18 16.06 -1.48
C ARG A 128 -27.41 15.70 -2.32
N LYS A 129 -27.56 16.29 -3.50
CA LYS A 129 -28.67 16.02 -4.40
C LYS A 129 -28.38 14.93 -5.42
N TYR A 130 -27.08 14.71 -5.72
CA TYR A 130 -26.65 13.80 -6.77
C TYR A 130 -25.59 12.85 -6.27
N LEU A 131 -25.57 11.68 -6.88
CA LEU A 131 -24.57 10.65 -6.66
C LEU A 131 -23.90 10.34 -8.00
N LEU A 132 -22.60 10.44 -8.06
CA LEU A 132 -21.75 9.98 -9.17
C LEU A 132 -21.38 8.53 -8.92
N LEU A 133 -21.63 7.67 -9.90
CA LEU A 133 -21.31 6.23 -9.86
C LEU A 133 -20.39 5.87 -11.00
N ALA A 134 -19.36 5.04 -10.73
CA ALA A 134 -18.49 4.49 -11.76
C ALA A 134 -18.65 2.97 -11.88
N SER A 135 -18.68 2.47 -13.12
CA SER A 135 -18.83 1.06 -13.48
C SER A 135 -17.89 0.68 -14.62
N ALA A 136 -17.86 -0.61 -15.00
CA ALA A 136 -17.02 -1.12 -16.10
C ALA A 136 -15.53 -0.78 -15.92
N TYR A 137 -15.01 -1.05 -14.74
CA TYR A 137 -13.61 -0.79 -14.37
C TYR A 137 -12.62 -1.43 -15.35
N GLN A 138 -11.73 -0.61 -15.90
CA GLN A 138 -10.60 -1.05 -16.71
C GLN A 138 -9.31 -0.45 -16.12
N LYS A 139 -8.53 -1.28 -15.42
CA LYS A 139 -7.25 -0.88 -14.85
C LYS A 139 -6.26 -0.49 -15.96
N LEU A 140 -5.59 0.65 -15.81
CA LEU A 140 -4.46 1.04 -16.64
C LEU A 140 -3.15 0.93 -15.85
N TYR A 141 -3.03 1.65 -14.73
CA TYR A 141 -1.87 1.65 -13.84
C TYR A 141 -2.31 1.36 -12.40
N ARG A 142 -1.49 1.64 -11.41
CA ARG A 142 -1.82 1.38 -10.00
C ARG A 142 -3.08 2.10 -9.54
N HIS A 143 -3.27 3.36 -9.93
CA HIS A 143 -4.39 4.22 -9.54
C HIS A 143 -5.28 4.60 -10.72
N THR A 144 -4.72 4.76 -11.92
CA THR A 144 -5.46 5.13 -13.12
C THR A 144 -6.27 3.96 -13.67
N PHE A 145 -7.52 4.25 -13.96
CA PHE A 145 -8.46 3.35 -14.61
C PHE A 145 -9.36 4.11 -15.58
N LEU A 146 -9.99 3.39 -16.48
CA LEU A 146 -11.08 3.90 -17.30
C LEU A 146 -12.40 3.34 -16.75
N ALA A 147 -13.45 4.17 -16.74
CA ALA A 147 -14.77 3.75 -16.28
C ALA A 147 -15.89 4.45 -17.03
N HIS A 148 -17.07 3.84 -17.03
CA HIS A 148 -18.31 4.50 -17.38
C HIS A 148 -18.91 5.15 -16.15
N TYR A 149 -19.37 6.40 -16.30
CA TYR A 149 -19.95 7.15 -15.21
C TYR A 149 -21.45 7.38 -15.42
N ARG A 150 -22.20 7.39 -14.33
CA ARG A 150 -23.62 7.74 -14.26
C ARG A 150 -23.87 8.66 -13.08
N ILE A 151 -24.85 9.55 -13.26
CA ILE A 151 -25.32 10.42 -12.17
C ILE A 151 -26.71 9.97 -11.78
N VAL A 152 -26.94 9.80 -10.49
CA VAL A 152 -28.26 9.50 -9.91
C VAL A 152 -28.77 10.73 -9.17
N ASN A 153 -29.98 11.20 -9.51
CA ASN A 153 -30.68 12.20 -8.71
C ASN A 153 -31.27 11.52 -7.46
N LEU A 154 -30.83 11.92 -6.29
CA LEU A 154 -31.24 11.28 -5.01
C LEU A 154 -32.67 11.58 -4.58
N GLN A 155 -33.34 12.58 -5.20
CA GLN A 155 -34.75 12.89 -4.92
C GLN A 155 -35.71 12.09 -5.81
N THR A 156 -35.38 12.00 -7.11
CA THR A 156 -36.23 11.29 -8.09
C THR A 156 -35.86 9.82 -8.25
N LEU A 157 -34.63 9.45 -7.84
CA LEU A 157 -33.98 8.16 -8.05
C LEU A 157 -33.78 7.80 -9.54
N GLU A 158 -33.92 8.78 -10.42
CA GLU A 158 -33.60 8.64 -11.83
C GLU A 158 -32.09 8.76 -12.04
N ASP A 159 -31.57 7.97 -12.96
CA ASP A 159 -30.16 7.98 -13.34
C ASP A 159 -29.98 8.26 -14.82
N PHE A 160 -28.90 8.96 -15.16
CA PHE A 160 -28.52 9.28 -16.52
C PHE A 160 -27.04 9.10 -16.76
N GLY A 161 -26.66 8.80 -18.01
CA GLY A 161 -25.25 8.65 -18.40
C GLY A 161 -24.50 9.98 -18.31
N PHE A 162 -23.20 9.88 -18.08
CA PHE A 162 -22.31 11.05 -17.99
C PHE A 162 -21.03 10.80 -18.80
N PRO A 163 -20.56 11.74 -19.61
CA PRO A 163 -21.00 13.16 -19.75
C PRO A 163 -22.27 13.35 -20.58
N ASP A 164 -22.66 12.36 -21.35
CA ASP A 164 -23.89 12.29 -22.13
C ASP A 164 -24.54 10.89 -21.99
N ASN A 165 -25.55 10.60 -22.76
CA ASN A 165 -26.23 9.29 -22.70
C ASN A 165 -25.43 8.15 -23.36
N GLU A 166 -24.30 8.43 -23.98
CA GLU A 166 -23.43 7.42 -24.57
C GLU A 166 -22.45 6.86 -23.54
N SER A 167 -22.11 5.59 -23.70
CA SER A 167 -21.17 4.90 -22.82
C SER A 167 -19.72 5.24 -23.17
N VAL A 168 -19.25 6.40 -22.76
CA VAL A 168 -17.87 6.84 -22.96
C VAL A 168 -17.03 6.49 -21.72
N PHE A 169 -15.84 5.94 -21.94
CA PHE A 169 -14.87 5.71 -20.89
C PHE A 169 -14.14 7.00 -20.53
N LEU A 170 -14.22 7.42 -19.26
CA LEU A 170 -13.50 8.56 -18.72
C LEU A 170 -12.32 8.09 -17.85
N GLN A 171 -11.27 8.91 -17.82
CA GLN A 171 -10.09 8.69 -16.97
C GLN A 171 -10.33 9.18 -15.54
N LEU A 172 -11.19 10.21 -15.40
CA LEU A 172 -11.55 10.81 -14.11
C LEU A 172 -12.91 11.49 -14.25
N ALA A 173 -13.75 11.41 -13.21
CA ALA A 173 -14.85 12.34 -12.99
C ALA A 173 -14.99 12.58 -11.49
N THR A 174 -15.23 13.84 -11.07
CA THR A 174 -15.31 14.22 -9.64
C THR A 174 -16.17 15.47 -9.49
N TRP A 175 -16.83 15.59 -8.34
CA TRP A 175 -17.59 16.79 -7.99
C TRP A 175 -16.67 17.95 -7.61
N GLY A 176 -17.13 19.18 -7.85
CA GLY A 176 -16.59 20.36 -7.20
C GLY A 176 -16.93 20.41 -5.71
N PRO A 177 -16.24 21.20 -4.90
CA PRO A 177 -16.40 21.23 -3.43
C PRO A 177 -17.68 21.94 -2.96
N LYS A 178 -18.42 22.57 -3.85
CA LYS A 178 -19.70 23.25 -3.59
C LYS A 178 -20.72 22.92 -4.67
N GLY A 179 -22.02 22.87 -4.29
CA GLY A 179 -23.10 22.55 -5.21
C GLY A 179 -22.96 21.16 -5.83
N ASN A 180 -23.16 21.08 -7.15
CA ASN A 180 -23.07 19.83 -7.91
C ASN A 180 -22.40 20.04 -9.28
N SER A 181 -21.40 20.93 -9.33
CA SER A 181 -20.54 21.06 -10.52
C SER A 181 -19.63 19.84 -10.65
N LEU A 182 -19.25 19.50 -11.90
CA LEU A 182 -18.39 18.37 -12.21
C LEU A 182 -17.22 18.78 -13.08
N VAL A 183 -16.08 18.16 -12.81
CA VAL A 183 -14.93 18.12 -13.70
C VAL A 183 -14.65 16.67 -14.08
N TYR A 184 -14.34 16.44 -15.35
CA TYR A 184 -13.94 15.13 -15.84
C TYR A 184 -12.82 15.22 -16.86
N VAL A 185 -12.09 14.10 -17.01
CA VAL A 185 -11.00 13.97 -17.99
C VAL A 185 -11.36 12.91 -19.02
N TYR A 186 -11.35 13.34 -20.26
CA TYR A 186 -11.55 12.50 -21.43
C TYR A 186 -10.47 12.76 -22.47
N GLN A 187 -9.83 11.70 -22.94
CA GLN A 187 -8.71 11.81 -23.90
C GLN A 187 -7.66 12.83 -23.48
N ASN A 188 -7.23 12.74 -22.23
CA ASN A 188 -6.25 13.61 -21.60
C ASN A 188 -6.61 15.11 -21.57
N ASN A 189 -7.87 15.48 -21.81
CA ASN A 189 -8.35 16.85 -21.72
C ASN A 189 -9.39 17.00 -20.61
N ILE A 190 -9.35 18.14 -19.93
CA ILE A 190 -10.26 18.51 -18.85
C ILE A 190 -11.50 19.17 -19.44
N TYR A 191 -12.66 18.76 -18.92
CA TYR A 191 -13.96 19.33 -19.20
C TYR A 191 -14.67 19.71 -17.89
N TYR A 192 -15.43 20.80 -17.93
CA TYR A 192 -16.20 21.33 -16.82
C TYR A 192 -17.69 21.37 -17.14
N ARG A 193 -18.52 20.91 -16.20
CA ARG A 193 -19.98 21.00 -16.24
C ARG A 193 -20.44 21.75 -14.98
N PRO A 194 -21.08 22.93 -15.10
CA PRO A 194 -21.37 23.81 -13.96
C PRO A 194 -22.43 23.26 -12.99
N ALA A 195 -23.29 22.37 -13.45
CA ALA A 195 -24.24 21.65 -12.61
C ALA A 195 -24.65 20.32 -13.27
N ALA A 196 -25.03 19.36 -12.46
CA ALA A 196 -25.45 18.02 -12.92
C ALA A 196 -26.59 18.03 -13.93
N GLU A 197 -27.53 18.98 -13.79
CA GLU A 197 -28.72 19.12 -14.64
C GLU A 197 -28.48 19.97 -15.90
N VAL A 198 -27.39 20.75 -15.92
CA VAL A 198 -27.09 21.64 -17.05
C VAL A 198 -26.41 20.83 -18.15
N PRO A 199 -26.92 20.85 -19.40
CA PRO A 199 -26.32 20.08 -20.47
C PRO A 199 -25.02 20.70 -20.99
N ASP A 200 -24.76 21.99 -20.72
CA ASP A 200 -23.60 22.70 -21.23
C ASP A 200 -22.30 22.16 -20.63
N ILE A 201 -21.37 21.86 -21.51
CA ILE A 201 -20.05 21.34 -21.19
C ILE A 201 -19.00 22.31 -21.74
N TYR A 202 -18.08 22.72 -20.90
CA TYR A 202 -17.00 23.64 -21.23
C TYR A 202 -15.68 22.88 -21.29
N LYS A 203 -15.01 22.95 -22.43
CA LYS A 203 -13.67 22.36 -22.60
C LYS A 203 -12.63 23.30 -22.00
N ILE A 204 -11.90 22.83 -20.97
CA ILE A 204 -10.88 23.62 -20.26
C ILE A 204 -9.53 23.52 -20.99
N THR A 205 -9.15 22.32 -21.44
CA THR A 205 -7.86 22.11 -22.12
C THR A 205 -8.05 21.47 -23.50
N ASN A 206 -7.10 21.74 -24.39
CA ASN A 206 -7.07 21.17 -25.75
C ASN A 206 -5.69 20.62 -26.15
N SER A 207 -4.76 20.62 -25.19
CA SER A 207 -3.38 20.14 -25.38
C SER A 207 -3.21 18.64 -25.19
N GLY A 208 -4.24 17.94 -24.68
CA GLY A 208 -4.16 16.52 -24.39
C GLY A 208 -3.88 15.67 -25.63
N VAL A 209 -2.88 14.80 -25.52
CA VAL A 209 -2.51 13.80 -26.53
C VAL A 209 -2.45 12.45 -25.83
N LEU A 210 -3.21 11.48 -26.33
CA LEU A 210 -3.26 10.14 -25.74
C LEU A 210 -1.85 9.55 -25.58
N HIS A 211 -1.60 9.02 -24.41
CA HIS A 211 -0.33 8.41 -23.97
C HIS A 211 0.88 9.36 -23.89
N THR A 212 0.73 10.67 -24.16
CA THR A 212 1.87 11.57 -24.25
C THR A 212 1.69 12.86 -23.46
N VAL A 213 0.53 13.54 -23.59
CA VAL A 213 0.28 14.81 -22.88
C VAL A 213 -0.98 14.68 -22.06
N TYR A 214 -0.85 14.90 -20.75
CA TYR A 214 -1.92 14.71 -19.78
C TYR A 214 -2.30 16.03 -19.11
N ASN A 215 -3.58 16.24 -18.89
CA ASN A 215 -4.12 17.37 -18.15
C ASN A 215 -5.05 16.87 -17.05
N GLY A 216 -4.78 17.24 -15.81
CA GLY A 216 -5.62 16.91 -14.66
C GLY A 216 -5.59 15.45 -14.18
N VAL A 217 -4.91 14.59 -14.91
CA VAL A 217 -4.50 13.23 -14.50
C VAL A 217 -3.00 13.12 -14.69
N PRO A 218 -2.26 12.46 -13.80
CA PRO A 218 -0.81 12.31 -13.95
C PRO A 218 -0.44 11.32 -15.05
N ASP A 219 0.81 11.40 -15.52
CA ASP A 219 1.49 10.37 -16.27
C ASP A 219 1.89 9.20 -15.34
N TRP A 220 2.53 8.15 -15.90
CA TRP A 220 2.89 6.95 -15.13
C TRP A 220 3.76 7.24 -13.92
N VAL A 221 4.86 8.03 -14.09
CA VAL A 221 5.83 8.24 -13.00
C VAL A 221 5.33 9.19 -11.91
N TYR A 222 4.53 10.21 -12.27
CA TYR A 222 3.90 11.08 -11.28
C TYR A 222 2.79 10.38 -10.51
N GLU A 223 2.05 9.47 -11.15
CA GLU A 223 1.08 8.64 -10.46
C GLU A 223 1.73 7.73 -9.43
N GLU A 224 2.79 7.01 -9.84
CA GLU A 224 3.42 5.97 -9.03
C GLU A 224 4.27 6.54 -7.89
N GLU A 225 5.09 7.58 -8.18
CA GLU A 225 6.16 7.99 -7.29
C GLU A 225 5.93 9.36 -6.60
N VAL A 226 4.95 10.13 -7.04
CA VAL A 226 4.72 11.49 -6.53
C VAL A 226 3.36 11.63 -5.86
N PHE A 227 2.26 11.47 -6.61
CA PHE A 227 0.93 11.76 -6.08
C PHE A 227 0.23 10.56 -5.43
N GLY A 228 0.59 9.34 -5.76
CA GLY A 228 -0.13 8.15 -5.31
C GLY A 228 -1.63 8.18 -5.66
N SER A 229 -1.99 8.82 -6.77
CA SER A 229 -3.37 9.14 -7.15
C SER A 229 -3.50 9.29 -8.66
N ASN A 230 -4.68 8.96 -9.19
CA ASN A 230 -5.05 9.25 -10.59
C ASN A 230 -5.57 10.69 -10.80
N LYS A 231 -5.51 11.56 -9.78
CA LYS A 231 -6.06 12.90 -9.81
C LYS A 231 -4.98 13.96 -9.61
N ALA A 232 -4.87 14.90 -10.56
CA ALA A 232 -4.01 16.07 -10.47
C ALA A 232 -4.82 17.36 -10.68
N ILE A 233 -5.93 17.48 -9.93
CA ILE A 233 -6.87 18.61 -9.97
C ILE A 233 -7.18 19.04 -8.53
N TRP A 234 -7.10 20.35 -8.26
CA TRP A 234 -7.39 20.95 -6.96
C TRP A 234 -8.28 22.17 -7.12
N PHE A 235 -9.31 22.28 -6.27
CA PHE A 235 -10.25 23.39 -6.30
C PHE A 235 -10.00 24.38 -5.16
N SER A 236 -10.36 25.67 -5.39
CA SER A 236 -10.55 26.60 -4.27
C SER A 236 -11.70 26.15 -3.37
N PRO A 237 -11.76 26.60 -2.09
CA PRO A 237 -12.83 26.20 -1.16
C PRO A 237 -14.26 26.47 -1.67
N SER A 238 -14.48 27.53 -2.48
CA SER A 238 -15.77 27.81 -3.12
C SER A 238 -16.06 26.95 -4.36
N GLY A 239 -15.02 26.35 -4.98
CA GLY A 239 -15.12 25.63 -6.24
C GLY A 239 -15.21 26.53 -7.49
N THR A 240 -15.03 27.86 -7.32
CA THR A 240 -15.06 28.80 -8.45
C THR A 240 -13.74 28.87 -9.21
N LYS A 241 -12.68 28.36 -8.62
CA LYS A 241 -11.33 28.32 -9.18
C LYS A 241 -10.76 26.93 -9.10
N MET A 242 -9.86 26.61 -10.01
CA MET A 242 -9.23 25.30 -10.11
C MET A 242 -7.77 25.44 -10.53
N VAL A 243 -6.90 24.60 -9.99
CA VAL A 243 -5.57 24.35 -10.53
C VAL A 243 -5.44 22.89 -10.93
N PHE A 244 -4.60 22.63 -11.95
CA PHE A 244 -4.36 21.27 -12.42
C PHE A 244 -2.94 21.08 -12.92
N GLY A 245 -2.44 19.84 -12.80
CA GLY A 245 -1.17 19.41 -13.36
C GLY A 245 -1.27 19.16 -14.86
N TYR A 246 -0.25 19.61 -15.58
CA TYR A 246 0.02 19.30 -16.98
C TYR A 246 1.32 18.49 -17.04
N PHE A 247 1.30 17.35 -17.72
CA PHE A 247 2.45 16.45 -17.85
C PHE A 247 2.70 16.19 -19.33
N ASP A 248 3.95 16.38 -19.77
CA ASP A 248 4.35 16.24 -21.17
C ASP A 248 5.50 15.23 -21.29
N ASP A 249 5.15 14.07 -21.85
CA ASP A 249 6.03 12.94 -22.06
C ASP A 249 6.68 12.88 -23.45
N ASN A 250 6.56 13.94 -24.27
CA ASN A 250 7.11 13.92 -25.64
C ASN A 250 8.59 13.53 -25.72
N HIS A 251 9.35 13.79 -24.66
CA HIS A 251 10.78 13.47 -24.58
C HIS A 251 11.11 12.32 -23.61
N THR A 252 10.12 11.79 -22.90
CA THR A 252 10.29 10.66 -22.01
C THR A 252 10.41 9.36 -22.82
N PRO A 253 11.44 8.54 -22.61
CA PRO A 253 11.61 7.29 -23.34
C PRO A 253 10.45 6.31 -23.11
N ILE A 254 10.19 5.47 -24.12
CA ILE A 254 9.09 4.49 -24.09
C ILE A 254 9.62 3.11 -23.71
N MET A 255 8.99 2.50 -22.72
CA MET A 255 9.10 1.08 -22.43
C MET A 255 7.94 0.35 -23.11
N ASN A 256 8.26 -0.69 -23.89
CA ASN A 256 7.30 -1.54 -24.59
C ASN A 256 7.08 -2.83 -23.81
N ILE A 257 5.86 -3.07 -23.32
CA ILE A 257 5.52 -4.27 -22.57
C ILE A 257 4.68 -5.20 -23.46
N PRO A 258 5.08 -6.46 -23.70
CA PRO A 258 4.29 -7.41 -24.46
C PRO A 258 3.09 -7.89 -23.62
N TYR A 259 1.93 -7.98 -24.28
CA TYR A 259 0.72 -8.58 -23.74
C TYR A 259 0.31 -9.76 -24.60
N TYR A 260 0.25 -10.95 -23.99
CA TYR A 260 0.04 -12.22 -24.71
C TYR A 260 -1.42 -12.59 -24.83
N GLY A 261 -2.27 -12.17 -23.89
CA GLY A 261 -3.72 -12.35 -23.91
C GLY A 261 -4.19 -13.77 -23.55
N TYR A 262 -5.41 -14.08 -23.93
CA TYR A 262 -6.06 -15.32 -23.48
C TYR A 262 -5.65 -16.53 -24.33
N PRO A 263 -5.24 -17.65 -23.71
CA PRO A 263 -4.89 -18.89 -24.41
C PRO A 263 -6.03 -19.41 -25.30
N GLY A 264 -5.69 -19.74 -26.53
CA GLY A 264 -6.65 -20.26 -27.52
C GLY A 264 -7.52 -19.22 -28.23
N SER A 265 -7.40 -17.92 -27.87
CA SER A 265 -8.08 -16.84 -28.57
C SER A 265 -7.36 -16.46 -29.85
N ILE A 266 -8.05 -16.47 -31.00
CA ILE A 266 -7.48 -16.05 -32.29
C ILE A 266 -7.15 -14.55 -32.32
N THR A 267 -7.80 -13.75 -31.48
CA THR A 267 -7.54 -12.30 -31.33
C THR A 267 -6.11 -12.05 -30.86
N PHE A 268 -5.54 -12.98 -30.09
CA PHE A 268 -4.18 -12.90 -29.56
C PHE A 268 -3.20 -13.83 -30.30
N GLN A 269 -3.46 -14.11 -31.58
CA GLN A 269 -2.49 -14.86 -32.41
C GLN A 269 -1.14 -14.16 -32.51
N TYR A 270 -1.16 -12.82 -32.52
CA TYR A 270 0.01 -11.95 -32.43
C TYR A 270 -0.02 -11.21 -31.10
N THR A 271 1.15 -11.11 -30.46
CA THR A 271 1.34 -10.39 -29.20
C THR A 271 1.05 -8.90 -29.41
N SER A 272 0.24 -8.33 -28.54
CA SER A 272 0.07 -6.88 -28.44
C SER A 272 1.26 -6.26 -27.72
N VAL A 273 1.55 -4.99 -27.99
CA VAL A 273 2.59 -4.22 -27.30
C VAL A 273 1.96 -2.99 -26.69
N ILE A 274 2.14 -2.82 -25.40
CA ILE A 274 1.65 -1.66 -24.65
C ILE A 274 2.83 -0.71 -24.43
N PRO A 275 2.85 0.46 -25.09
CA PRO A 275 3.88 1.47 -24.87
C PRO A 275 3.57 2.27 -23.62
N ILE A 276 4.56 2.46 -22.75
CA ILE A 276 4.48 3.30 -21.57
C ILE A 276 5.65 4.28 -21.60
N HIS A 277 5.38 5.58 -21.51
CA HIS A 277 6.42 6.55 -21.24
C HIS A 277 6.89 6.35 -19.81
N TYR A 278 8.12 5.88 -19.66
CA TYR A 278 8.70 5.48 -18.39
C TYR A 278 10.16 5.98 -18.31
N PRO A 279 10.41 7.02 -17.53
CA PRO A 279 11.75 7.57 -17.40
C PRO A 279 12.60 6.66 -16.52
N LYS A 280 13.59 5.98 -17.08
CA LYS A 280 14.59 5.25 -16.29
C LYS A 280 15.61 6.24 -15.72
N SER A 281 16.27 5.85 -14.64
CA SER A 281 17.27 6.69 -13.99
C SER A 281 18.30 7.24 -14.98
N GLY A 282 18.56 8.54 -14.94
CA GLY A 282 19.44 9.25 -15.84
C GLY A 282 18.83 9.62 -17.21
N THR A 283 17.60 9.24 -17.51
CA THR A 283 16.92 9.63 -18.74
C THR A 283 16.01 10.86 -18.53
N THR A 284 15.44 11.40 -19.59
CA THR A 284 14.58 12.58 -19.54
C THR A 284 13.28 12.27 -18.79
N ASN A 285 12.97 13.10 -17.79
CA ASN A 285 11.69 13.07 -17.07
C ASN A 285 10.60 13.79 -17.86
N PRO A 286 9.31 13.54 -17.56
CA PRO A 286 8.19 14.35 -18.03
C PRO A 286 8.39 15.82 -17.67
N THR A 287 7.99 16.72 -18.56
CA THR A 287 7.89 18.15 -18.23
C THR A 287 6.60 18.39 -17.48
N VAL A 288 6.68 18.90 -16.25
CA VAL A 288 5.50 19.20 -15.42
C VAL A 288 5.26 20.70 -15.37
N LYS A 289 3.96 21.09 -15.44
CA LYS A 289 3.49 22.45 -15.23
C LYS A 289 2.24 22.45 -14.36
N LEU A 290 2.03 23.55 -13.65
CA LEU A 290 0.82 23.81 -12.88
C LEU A 290 0.05 24.95 -13.51
N TYR A 291 -1.22 24.73 -13.86
CA TYR A 291 -2.08 25.74 -14.46
C TYR A 291 -3.23 26.12 -13.54
N TYR A 292 -3.56 27.38 -13.54
CA TYR A 292 -4.74 27.95 -12.90
C TYR A 292 -5.80 28.30 -13.94
N VAL A 293 -7.08 28.11 -13.58
CA VAL A 293 -8.25 28.54 -14.37
C VAL A 293 -9.35 29.06 -13.46
N ASP A 294 -10.01 30.13 -13.87
CA ASP A 294 -11.19 30.70 -13.26
C ASP A 294 -12.45 30.10 -13.90
N LEU A 295 -13.16 29.27 -13.18
CA LEU A 295 -14.31 28.53 -13.70
C LEU A 295 -15.55 29.40 -13.90
N GLU A 296 -15.68 30.54 -13.21
CA GLU A 296 -16.77 31.49 -13.47
C GLU A 296 -16.58 32.20 -14.80
N LYS A 297 -15.35 32.56 -15.15
CA LYS A 297 -15.04 33.15 -16.44
C LYS A 297 -15.25 32.19 -17.60
N VAL A 298 -14.98 30.94 -17.42
CA VAL A 298 -15.20 29.88 -18.42
C VAL A 298 -16.65 29.83 -18.91
N LEU A 299 -17.62 30.23 -18.06
CA LEU A 299 -19.04 30.26 -18.42
C LEU A 299 -19.39 31.37 -19.40
N ILE A 300 -18.53 32.38 -19.55
CA ILE A 300 -18.76 33.59 -20.33
C ILE A 300 -17.84 33.67 -21.55
N GLU A 301 -16.62 33.16 -21.42
CA GLU A 301 -15.57 33.22 -22.42
C GLU A 301 -14.79 31.90 -22.52
N ASN A 302 -13.92 31.76 -23.51
CA ASN A 302 -13.04 30.57 -23.56
C ASN A 302 -12.13 30.50 -22.34
N ALA A 303 -11.81 29.30 -21.90
CA ALA A 303 -10.92 29.06 -20.77
C ALA A 303 -9.55 29.73 -20.99
N THR A 304 -9.18 30.64 -20.09
CA THR A 304 -7.84 31.25 -20.06
C THR A 304 -7.03 30.53 -19.00
N LEU A 305 -5.95 29.89 -19.41
CA LEU A 305 -5.04 29.15 -18.54
C LEU A 305 -3.88 30.07 -18.15
N ILE A 306 -3.59 30.16 -16.86
CA ILE A 306 -2.46 30.91 -16.31
C ILE A 306 -1.49 29.89 -15.70
N GLU A 307 -0.25 29.92 -16.19
CA GLU A 307 0.80 29.06 -15.63
C GLU A 307 1.26 29.59 -14.27
N ILE A 308 1.31 28.73 -13.28
CA ILE A 308 1.97 28.96 -11.98
C ILE A 308 3.39 28.42 -12.13
N GLU A 309 4.33 29.33 -12.34
CA GLU A 309 5.72 28.97 -12.60
C GLU A 309 6.39 28.30 -11.39
N ALA A 310 7.35 27.42 -11.64
CA ALA A 310 8.20 26.86 -10.60
C ALA A 310 9.05 27.97 -9.94
N PRO A 311 9.51 27.79 -8.69
CA PRO A 311 10.35 28.77 -8.00
C PRO A 311 11.62 29.12 -8.77
N LEU A 312 12.03 30.40 -8.77
CA LEU A 312 13.25 30.88 -9.42
C LEU A 312 14.53 30.13 -9.01
N GLN A 313 14.55 29.55 -7.84
CA GLN A 313 15.65 28.70 -7.36
C GLN A 313 15.84 27.43 -8.21
N LEU A 314 14.79 27.03 -8.95
CA LEU A 314 14.79 25.89 -9.87
C LEU A 314 14.87 26.31 -11.36
N ASP A 315 15.01 27.63 -11.66
CA ASP A 315 15.09 28.10 -13.03
C ASP A 315 16.22 27.43 -13.82
N GLY A 316 15.89 26.95 -15.04
CA GLY A 316 16.81 26.17 -15.87
C GLY A 316 17.19 24.79 -15.34
N ARG A 317 16.59 24.32 -14.24
CA ARG A 317 16.81 23.00 -13.65
C ARG A 317 15.54 22.12 -13.83
N GLU A 318 15.73 20.84 -14.04
CA GLU A 318 14.61 19.89 -13.98
C GLU A 318 14.02 19.87 -12.56
N SER A 319 12.71 19.99 -12.47
CA SER A 319 12.00 20.09 -11.20
C SER A 319 10.85 19.09 -11.10
N ILE A 320 10.48 18.75 -9.88
CA ILE A 320 9.36 17.86 -9.55
C ILE A 320 8.33 18.68 -8.78
N LEU A 321 7.07 18.66 -9.23
CA LEU A 321 5.92 19.17 -8.50
C LEU A 321 5.48 18.12 -7.49
N ALA A 322 5.92 18.26 -6.25
CA ALA A 322 5.76 17.22 -5.23
C ALA A 322 4.37 17.21 -4.58
N ALA A 323 3.80 18.39 -4.29
CA ALA A 323 2.48 18.51 -3.67
C ALA A 323 1.80 19.82 -4.06
N VAL A 324 0.47 19.81 -4.10
CA VAL A 324 -0.35 20.99 -4.39
C VAL A 324 -1.52 21.05 -3.42
N ASN A 325 -1.85 22.27 -2.96
CA ASN A 325 -3.03 22.56 -2.18
C ASN A 325 -3.61 23.92 -2.57
N PHE A 326 -4.93 24.09 -2.37
CA PHE A 326 -5.62 25.38 -2.60
C PHE A 326 -6.29 25.82 -1.29
N PRO A 327 -5.51 26.31 -0.30
CA PRO A 327 -6.00 26.49 1.07
C PRO A 327 -7.00 27.64 1.24
N THR A 328 -6.97 28.66 0.40
CA THR A 328 -7.91 29.80 0.44
C THR A 328 -8.47 30.08 -0.94
N GLU A 329 -9.39 31.04 -1.07
CA GLU A 329 -9.98 31.39 -2.39
C GLU A 329 -8.97 31.91 -3.42
N ASN A 330 -7.83 32.42 -2.99
CA ASN A 330 -6.89 33.07 -3.88
C ASN A 330 -5.46 32.52 -3.78
N ILE A 331 -5.13 31.76 -2.74
CA ILE A 331 -3.77 31.26 -2.53
C ILE A 331 -3.67 29.79 -2.92
N VAL A 332 -2.77 29.50 -3.81
CA VAL A 332 -2.33 28.13 -4.15
C VAL A 332 -0.98 27.88 -3.47
N SER A 333 -0.86 26.73 -2.83
CA SER A 333 0.40 26.21 -2.31
C SER A 333 0.92 25.10 -3.21
N ALA A 334 2.16 25.22 -3.66
CA ALA A 334 2.84 24.21 -4.45
C ALA A 334 4.21 23.89 -3.83
N THR A 335 4.48 22.61 -3.57
CA THR A 335 5.81 22.16 -3.13
C THR A 335 6.57 21.68 -4.35
N TRP A 336 7.72 22.28 -4.60
CA TRP A 336 8.60 21.93 -5.71
C TRP A 336 9.91 21.35 -5.18
N MET A 337 10.49 20.40 -5.89
CA MET A 337 11.77 19.80 -5.59
C MET A 337 12.69 19.86 -6.80
N ASN A 338 14.00 19.81 -6.56
CA ASN A 338 14.97 19.54 -7.61
C ASN A 338 14.90 18.04 -8.01
N ARG A 339 15.48 17.70 -9.16
CA ARG A 339 15.41 16.36 -9.75
C ARG A 339 15.87 15.25 -8.80
N VAL A 340 16.97 15.44 -8.06
CA VAL A 340 17.49 14.46 -7.09
C VAL A 340 16.81 14.51 -5.72
N GLN A 341 15.81 15.38 -5.55
CA GLN A 341 14.91 15.45 -4.40
C GLN A 341 15.62 15.64 -3.05
N ASN A 342 16.71 16.40 -3.04
CA ASN A 342 17.38 16.79 -1.80
C ASN A 342 17.20 18.29 -1.46
N GLU A 343 16.43 19.01 -2.26
CA GLU A 343 15.99 20.39 -2.02
C GLU A 343 14.49 20.51 -2.28
N SER A 344 13.76 21.18 -1.38
CA SER A 344 12.35 21.50 -1.55
C SER A 344 12.05 22.98 -1.30
N TYR A 345 11.06 23.50 -2.02
CA TYR A 345 10.64 24.88 -2.03
C TYR A 345 9.12 24.97 -1.88
N PHE A 346 8.67 25.55 -0.78
CA PHE A 346 7.24 25.78 -0.52
C PHE A 346 6.84 27.11 -1.10
N HIS A 347 6.05 27.07 -2.15
CA HIS A 347 5.71 28.21 -3.00
C HIS A 347 4.24 28.58 -2.80
N LEU A 348 3.96 29.82 -2.39
CA LEU A 348 2.61 30.35 -2.28
C LEU A 348 2.37 31.34 -3.41
N CYS A 349 1.27 31.14 -4.14
CA CYS A 349 0.89 31.95 -5.30
C CYS A 349 -0.51 32.53 -5.10
N ASP A 350 -0.62 33.86 -5.14
CA ASP A 350 -1.89 34.55 -5.25
C ASP A 350 -2.32 34.56 -6.72
N VAL A 351 -3.39 33.80 -7.03
CA VAL A 351 -3.85 33.62 -8.41
C VAL A 351 -4.51 34.86 -9.03
N ILE A 352 -4.87 35.86 -8.21
CA ILE A 352 -5.45 37.14 -8.71
C ILE A 352 -4.36 38.10 -9.12
N THR A 353 -3.36 38.27 -8.28
CA THR A 353 -2.22 39.17 -8.55
C THR A 353 -1.12 38.51 -9.36
N GLN A 354 -1.20 37.18 -9.52
CA GLN A 354 -0.17 36.33 -10.16
C GLN A 354 1.21 36.46 -9.48
N ASN A 355 1.21 36.80 -8.21
CA ASN A 355 2.45 36.92 -7.43
C ASN A 355 2.72 35.64 -6.65
N CYS A 356 3.88 35.05 -6.90
CA CYS A 356 4.33 33.84 -6.26
C CYS A 356 5.55 34.11 -5.37
N THR A 357 5.60 33.52 -4.19
CA THR A 357 6.71 33.69 -3.24
C THR A 357 7.11 32.36 -2.64
N THR A 358 8.41 32.04 -2.64
CA THR A 358 8.95 30.93 -1.85
C THR A 358 8.99 31.34 -0.37
N VAL A 359 8.12 30.74 0.43
CA VAL A 359 7.95 31.08 1.85
C VAL A 359 8.82 30.23 2.78
N LEU A 360 9.22 29.05 2.32
CA LEU A 360 10.11 28.16 3.04
C LEU A 360 10.91 27.34 2.03
N SER A 361 12.19 27.10 2.33
CA SER A 361 13.01 26.13 1.62
C SER A 361 13.66 25.19 2.63
N TYR A 362 13.78 23.91 2.23
CA TYR A 362 14.45 22.89 3.03
C TYR A 362 15.40 22.09 2.15
N ALA A 363 16.61 21.83 2.63
CA ALA A 363 17.59 21.01 1.94
C ALA A 363 18.22 19.99 2.88
N GLU A 364 18.45 18.77 2.37
CA GLU A 364 19.11 17.67 3.08
C GLU A 364 20.39 17.26 2.35
N SER A 365 21.51 17.50 2.99
CA SER A 365 22.82 17.22 2.36
C SER A 365 23.28 15.75 2.50
N LYS A 366 22.68 14.98 3.42
CA LYS A 366 23.06 13.62 3.75
C LYS A 366 22.00 12.57 3.41
N GLY A 367 20.93 13.00 2.79
CA GLY A 367 19.79 12.20 2.48
C GLY A 367 18.90 12.85 1.43
N TRP A 368 17.63 12.61 1.52
CA TRP A 368 16.60 13.17 0.63
C TRP A 368 15.54 13.94 1.43
N VAL A 369 14.78 14.74 0.74
CA VAL A 369 13.60 15.45 1.26
C VAL A 369 12.36 14.60 1.02
N ASP A 370 11.54 14.44 2.05
CA ASP A 370 10.30 13.66 2.02
C ASP A 370 9.11 14.61 2.28
N GLN A 371 8.77 15.41 1.27
CA GLN A 371 7.74 16.45 1.34
C GLN A 371 6.74 16.28 0.19
N PHE A 372 6.12 15.09 0.13
CA PHE A 372 5.11 14.76 -0.88
C PHE A 372 3.68 15.02 -0.39
N GLU A 373 3.49 15.25 0.91
CA GLU A 373 2.20 15.64 1.46
C GLU A 373 2.07 17.18 1.47
N PRO A 374 0.89 17.71 1.10
CA PRO A 374 0.68 19.16 1.15
C PRO A 374 0.68 19.67 2.59
N PRO A 375 1.15 20.92 2.83
CA PRO A 375 1.05 21.56 4.13
C PRO A 375 -0.40 21.66 4.62
N VAL A 376 -0.62 21.51 5.93
CA VAL A 376 -1.94 21.71 6.56
C VAL A 376 -2.06 23.17 6.98
N PHE A 377 -2.91 23.95 6.30
CA PHE A 377 -3.05 25.38 6.51
C PHE A 377 -4.04 25.75 7.62
N SER A 378 -3.80 26.91 8.24
CA SER A 378 -4.80 27.62 9.04
C SER A 378 -5.95 28.10 8.14
N LYS A 379 -7.14 28.33 8.71
CA LYS A 379 -8.34 28.78 7.98
C LYS A 379 -8.12 30.06 7.19
N ASP A 380 -7.25 30.96 7.68
CA ASP A 380 -6.90 32.21 7.03
C ASP A 380 -5.73 32.10 6.05
N GLY A 381 -5.09 30.97 5.94
CA GLY A 381 -3.94 30.71 5.05
C GLY A 381 -2.64 31.38 5.47
N THR A 382 -2.56 32.03 6.65
CA THR A 382 -1.38 32.77 7.09
C THR A 382 -0.32 31.90 7.78
N ALA A 383 -0.69 30.71 8.21
CA ALA A 383 0.17 29.74 8.84
C ALA A 383 -0.09 28.33 8.30
N PHE A 384 0.88 27.44 8.44
CA PHE A 384 0.73 26.06 8.07
C PHE A 384 1.60 25.11 8.91
N LEU A 385 1.24 23.85 8.92
CA LEU A 385 1.94 22.77 9.59
C LEU A 385 2.65 21.88 8.57
N LEU A 386 3.84 21.42 8.96
CA LEU A 386 4.64 20.44 8.23
C LEU A 386 5.25 19.42 9.18
N ILE A 387 5.68 18.30 8.62
CA ILE A 387 6.57 17.35 9.28
C ILE A 387 7.97 17.59 8.74
N LEU A 388 8.88 18.09 9.58
CA LEU A 388 10.26 18.38 9.21
C LEU A 388 11.24 17.77 10.20
N PRO A 389 12.44 17.35 9.75
CA PRO A 389 13.50 16.94 10.64
C PRO A 389 13.90 18.04 11.63
N GLN A 390 13.98 17.68 12.91
CA GLN A 390 14.37 18.55 14.02
C GLN A 390 15.47 17.89 14.84
N LYS A 391 16.51 18.65 15.17
CA LYS A 391 17.67 18.14 15.89
C LYS A 391 17.33 17.73 17.32
N GLN A 392 17.65 16.48 17.70
CA GLN A 392 17.43 15.91 19.03
C GLN A 392 18.79 15.57 19.69
N GLY A 393 19.61 16.59 19.91
CA GLY A 393 20.94 16.44 20.51
C GLY A 393 21.83 15.46 19.75
N ASP A 394 22.43 14.50 20.46
CA ASP A 394 23.33 13.49 19.88
C ASP A 394 22.59 12.38 19.11
N SER A 395 21.27 12.28 19.27
CA SER A 395 20.44 11.31 18.53
C SER A 395 20.25 11.68 17.06
N GLY A 396 20.69 12.91 16.65
CA GLY A 396 20.55 13.41 15.28
C GLY A 396 19.16 14.02 15.02
N ASP A 397 18.72 14.00 13.77
CA ASP A 397 17.50 14.64 13.33
C ASP A 397 16.35 13.63 13.29
N TRP A 398 15.17 14.06 13.76
CA TRP A 398 13.94 13.26 13.81
C TRP A 398 12.79 14.06 13.23
N LYS A 399 11.89 13.41 12.49
CA LYS A 399 10.71 14.03 11.87
C LYS A 399 9.72 14.47 12.96
N HIS A 400 9.49 15.77 13.08
CA HIS A 400 8.63 16.39 14.07
C HIS A 400 7.62 17.34 13.45
N LEU A 401 6.55 17.60 14.20
CA LEU A 401 5.54 18.60 13.85
C LEU A 401 6.13 20.01 13.97
N VAL A 402 6.04 20.78 12.89
CA VAL A 402 6.56 22.16 12.80
C VAL A 402 5.43 23.08 12.36
N LEU A 403 5.26 24.18 13.09
CA LEU A 403 4.38 25.30 12.73
C LEU A 403 5.19 26.36 12.00
N VAL A 404 4.71 26.77 10.85
CA VAL A 404 5.24 27.88 10.04
C VAL A 404 4.24 29.04 10.11
N THR A 405 4.68 30.19 10.56
CA THR A 405 3.87 31.42 10.70
C THR A 405 4.43 32.55 9.86
N ASN A 406 3.61 33.57 9.61
CA ASN A 406 3.96 34.73 8.76
C ASN A 406 4.36 34.33 7.35
N ALA A 407 3.64 33.39 6.75
CA ALA A 407 3.93 32.86 5.41
C ALA A 407 3.97 33.93 4.31
N THR A 408 3.40 35.11 4.56
CA THR A 408 3.36 36.24 3.59
C THR A 408 4.38 37.36 3.89
N ALA A 409 5.18 37.22 4.95
CA ALA A 409 6.15 38.23 5.36
C ALA A 409 7.49 37.55 5.75
N GLU A 410 8.01 37.78 6.97
CA GLU A 410 9.17 37.08 7.48
C GLU A 410 8.74 35.76 8.13
N THR A 411 9.00 34.66 7.44
CA THR A 411 8.58 33.31 7.85
C THR A 411 9.32 32.89 9.13
N LYS A 412 8.54 32.39 10.09
CA LYS A 412 9.07 31.84 11.34
C LYS A 412 8.65 30.38 11.50
N THR A 413 9.61 29.50 11.81
CA THR A 413 9.35 28.08 12.10
C THR A 413 9.44 27.81 13.60
N THR A 414 8.54 26.97 14.11
CA THR A 414 8.51 26.56 15.52
C THR A 414 8.23 25.06 15.60
N ALA A 415 9.17 24.29 16.17
CA ALA A 415 8.92 22.87 16.44
C ALA A 415 7.89 22.72 17.56
N LEU A 416 6.83 21.98 17.34
CA LEU A 416 5.74 21.73 18.29
C LEU A 416 5.92 20.41 19.06
N THR A 417 6.77 19.54 18.57
CA THR A 417 7.12 18.26 19.21
C THR A 417 8.63 18.08 19.25
N SER A 418 9.12 17.27 20.18
CA SER A 418 10.54 16.93 20.31
C SER A 418 10.70 15.58 21.00
N GLY A 419 11.82 14.89 20.80
CA GLY A 419 12.13 13.58 21.40
C GLY A 419 12.63 12.56 20.34
N THR A 420 12.89 11.34 20.78
CA THR A 420 13.38 10.26 19.92
C THR A 420 12.21 9.39 19.40
N PHE A 421 11.30 10.02 18.73
CA PHE A 421 10.16 9.42 18.01
C PHE A 421 9.90 10.17 16.71
N VAL A 422 9.11 9.58 15.83
CA VAL A 422 8.77 10.15 14.51
C VAL A 422 7.29 10.50 14.48
N VAL A 423 6.96 11.74 14.13
CA VAL A 423 5.63 12.14 13.71
C VAL A 423 5.42 11.58 12.29
N THR A 424 4.41 10.73 12.13
CA THR A 424 4.13 10.02 10.87
C THR A 424 3.06 10.70 10.04
N GLU A 425 2.14 11.44 10.66
CA GLU A 425 1.03 12.09 9.97
C GLU A 425 0.44 13.24 10.78
N ILE A 426 0.08 14.34 10.12
CA ILE A 426 -0.74 15.42 10.69
C ILE A 426 -2.19 15.10 10.37
N ILE A 427 -2.99 14.80 11.39
CA ILE A 427 -4.38 14.37 11.20
C ILE A 427 -5.32 15.55 11.04
N SER A 428 -5.20 16.55 11.89
CA SER A 428 -6.07 17.72 11.85
C SER A 428 -5.55 18.87 12.69
N TRP A 429 -5.92 20.09 12.29
CA TRP A 429 -5.70 21.33 13.03
C TRP A 429 -7.05 21.90 13.48
N ASP A 430 -7.39 21.73 14.76
CA ASP A 430 -8.56 22.33 15.40
C ASP A 430 -8.18 23.70 15.97
N GLU A 431 -8.34 24.75 15.15
CA GLU A 431 -8.02 26.13 15.53
C GLU A 431 -8.95 26.63 16.64
N ASP A 432 -10.22 26.21 16.65
CA ASP A 432 -11.20 26.65 17.62
C ASP A 432 -10.89 26.16 19.03
N SER A 433 -10.35 24.96 19.16
CA SER A 433 -9.88 24.37 20.42
C SER A 433 -8.38 24.56 20.66
N HIS A 434 -7.65 25.16 19.72
CA HIS A 434 -6.21 25.35 19.73
C HIS A 434 -5.40 24.04 19.86
N TYR A 435 -5.91 22.92 19.30
CA TYR A 435 -5.23 21.64 19.28
C TYR A 435 -4.79 21.24 17.87
N ILE A 436 -3.65 20.59 17.81
CA ILE A 436 -3.20 19.86 16.62
C ILE A 436 -3.20 18.38 16.96
N TYR A 437 -3.87 17.57 16.14
CA TYR A 437 -3.92 16.12 16.24
C TYR A 437 -2.97 15.50 15.22
N TYR A 438 -2.18 14.54 15.67
CA TYR A 438 -1.17 13.90 14.84
C TYR A 438 -0.93 12.45 15.26
N GLN A 439 -0.39 11.64 14.36
CA GLN A 439 0.09 10.30 14.63
C GLN A 439 1.61 10.32 14.80
N ALA A 440 2.09 9.51 15.72
CA ALA A 440 3.52 9.35 15.96
C ALA A 440 3.85 7.97 16.50
N THR A 441 5.10 7.53 16.29
CA THR A 441 5.64 6.36 16.96
C THR A 441 5.80 6.60 18.45
N LEU A 442 5.85 5.53 19.23
CA LEU A 442 6.16 5.64 20.66
C LEU A 442 7.67 5.85 20.83
N GLU A 443 8.06 6.74 21.73
CA GLU A 443 9.47 6.94 22.08
C GLU A 443 10.12 5.63 22.53
N ASN A 444 11.28 5.31 21.97
CA ASN A 444 12.03 4.07 22.18
C ASN A 444 11.37 2.75 21.69
N ASP A 445 10.19 2.83 21.08
CA ASP A 445 9.55 1.66 20.45
C ASP A 445 8.90 2.03 19.09
N PRO A 446 9.67 2.04 18.02
CA PRO A 446 9.18 2.47 16.70
C PRO A 446 8.15 1.54 16.07
N ALA A 447 7.92 0.35 16.64
CA ALA A 447 6.89 -0.57 16.17
C ALA A 447 5.47 -0.16 16.59
N GLN A 448 5.35 0.71 17.60
CA GLN A 448 4.07 1.22 18.08
C GLN A 448 3.75 2.57 17.42
N GLN A 449 2.46 2.80 17.15
CA GLN A 449 1.95 4.06 16.64
C GLN A 449 0.69 4.47 17.39
N HIS A 450 0.62 5.74 17.79
CA HIS A 450 -0.49 6.26 18.58
C HIS A 450 -0.97 7.62 18.08
N LEU A 451 -2.24 7.94 18.43
CA LEU A 451 -2.83 9.26 18.24
C LEU A 451 -2.44 10.18 19.41
N TYR A 452 -1.94 11.35 19.06
CA TYR A 452 -1.55 12.41 19.99
C TYR A 452 -2.25 13.71 19.65
N ARG A 453 -2.28 14.61 20.64
CA ARG A 453 -2.56 16.02 20.41
C ARG A 453 -1.56 16.90 21.16
N VAL A 454 -1.34 18.11 20.64
CA VAL A 454 -0.57 19.18 21.29
C VAL A 454 -1.39 20.47 21.30
N SER A 455 -1.37 21.20 22.43
CA SER A 455 -2.07 22.48 22.55
C SER A 455 -1.15 23.64 22.20
N LEU A 456 -1.61 24.55 21.34
CA LEU A 456 -0.90 25.79 21.01
C LEU A 456 -0.97 26.82 22.15
N LEU A 457 -1.85 26.62 23.15
CA LEU A 457 -1.94 27.46 24.35
C LEU A 457 -0.98 27.00 25.46
N ASP A 458 -0.50 25.77 25.40
CA ASP A 458 0.48 25.25 26.35
C ASP A 458 1.90 25.75 26.00
N ARG A 459 2.47 26.60 26.81
CA ARG A 459 3.83 27.13 26.59
C ARG A 459 4.91 26.04 26.58
N ASN A 460 4.65 24.89 27.20
CA ASN A 460 5.56 23.75 27.23
C ASN A 460 5.35 22.80 26.07
N LEU A 461 4.32 23.01 25.25
CA LEU A 461 3.96 22.18 24.10
C LEU A 461 3.90 20.67 24.44
N LYS A 462 3.34 20.35 25.62
CA LYS A 462 3.25 18.97 26.09
C LYS A 462 2.25 18.18 25.23
N SER A 463 2.74 17.12 24.61
CA SER A 463 1.91 16.17 23.86
C SER A 463 1.11 15.27 24.81
N GLU A 464 -0.16 15.06 24.49
CA GLU A 464 -1.06 14.14 25.16
C GLU A 464 -1.38 12.97 24.25
N CYS A 465 -1.15 11.74 24.73
CA CYS A 465 -1.51 10.54 23.98
C CYS A 465 -2.99 10.18 24.22
N LEU A 466 -3.75 10.12 23.15
CA LEU A 466 -5.18 9.81 23.20
C LEU A 466 -5.49 8.31 23.09
N SER A 467 -4.59 7.53 22.47
CA SER A 467 -4.81 6.10 22.23
C SER A 467 -3.87 5.16 22.99
N CYS A 468 -2.93 5.69 23.80
CA CYS A 468 -1.95 4.85 24.50
C CYS A 468 -2.58 3.82 25.48
N ASN A 469 -3.78 4.08 25.95
CA ASN A 469 -4.51 3.19 26.88
C ASN A 469 -5.70 2.49 26.21
N ALA A 470 -5.87 2.64 24.89
CA ALA A 470 -6.93 1.97 24.15
C ALA A 470 -6.73 0.44 24.18
N LYS A 471 -7.84 -0.28 24.16
CA LYS A 471 -7.89 -1.74 24.12
C LYS A 471 -8.85 -2.20 23.06
N SER A 472 -8.51 -3.29 22.39
CA SER A 472 -9.42 -3.96 21.47
C SER A 472 -10.65 -4.48 22.21
N GLU A 473 -11.81 -4.37 21.58
CA GLU A 473 -13.06 -4.91 22.10
C GLU A 473 -13.22 -6.40 21.85
N SER A 474 -12.60 -6.91 20.78
CA SER A 474 -12.73 -8.29 20.39
C SER A 474 -12.00 -9.26 21.34
N ASP A 475 -10.84 -8.86 21.87
CA ASP A 475 -9.96 -9.72 22.68
C ASP A 475 -9.43 -9.04 23.96
N GLY A 476 -9.72 -7.75 24.18
CA GLY A 476 -9.26 -6.98 25.33
C GLY A 476 -7.76 -6.67 25.33
N VAL A 477 -7.04 -6.96 24.25
CA VAL A 477 -5.62 -6.69 24.08
C VAL A 477 -5.40 -5.19 23.94
N ARG A 478 -4.29 -4.67 24.49
CA ARG A 478 -3.93 -3.27 24.35
C ARG A 478 -3.60 -2.93 22.89
N CYS A 479 -4.18 -1.82 22.41
CA CYS A 479 -3.91 -1.30 21.07
C CYS A 479 -2.54 -0.63 21.02
N LEU A 480 -1.59 -1.25 20.35
CA LEU A 480 -0.24 -0.74 20.20
C LEU A 480 0.00 -0.08 18.83
N TYR A 481 -0.92 -0.28 17.89
CA TYR A 481 -0.91 0.39 16.59
C TYR A 481 -2.29 0.97 16.31
N ASN A 482 -2.37 2.29 16.20
CA ASN A 482 -3.63 3.02 16.05
C ASN A 482 -3.61 3.90 14.82
N LEU A 483 -4.78 4.01 14.16
CA LEU A 483 -5.04 4.94 13.06
C LEU A 483 -6.25 5.79 13.43
N ALA A 484 -6.25 7.07 13.03
CA ALA A 484 -7.37 7.97 13.33
C ALA A 484 -7.81 8.76 12.10
N LYS A 485 -9.13 9.05 12.02
CA LYS A 485 -9.72 9.88 10.98
C LYS A 485 -10.77 10.78 11.58
N PHE A 486 -10.54 12.10 11.56
CA PHE A 486 -11.42 13.09 12.15
C PHE A 486 -12.56 13.51 11.21
N SER A 487 -13.67 13.96 11.82
CA SER A 487 -14.72 14.69 11.11
C SER A 487 -14.22 16.08 10.69
N PRO A 488 -14.82 16.73 9.67
CA PRO A 488 -14.32 17.99 9.13
C PRO A 488 -14.14 19.13 10.13
N GLY A 489 -15.01 19.25 11.13
CA GLY A 489 -14.92 20.24 12.21
C GLY A 489 -14.39 19.72 13.53
N ASN A 490 -13.79 18.52 13.53
CA ASN A 490 -13.10 17.91 14.69
C ASN A 490 -13.98 17.57 15.90
N SER A 491 -15.29 17.48 15.74
CA SER A 491 -16.19 17.13 16.85
C SER A 491 -16.18 15.63 17.15
N HIS A 492 -15.86 14.79 16.17
CA HIS A 492 -15.78 13.34 16.28
C HIS A 492 -14.54 12.79 15.56
N TYR A 493 -14.13 11.60 15.93
CA TYR A 493 -13.13 10.84 15.19
C TYR A 493 -13.36 9.34 15.23
N VAL A 494 -12.93 8.67 14.17
CA VAL A 494 -12.80 7.22 14.09
C VAL A 494 -11.42 6.86 14.60
N LEU A 495 -11.34 5.92 15.55
CA LEU A 495 -10.08 5.30 15.96
C LEU A 495 -10.12 3.83 15.55
N THR A 496 -9.13 3.40 14.78
CA THR A 496 -8.89 2.00 14.45
C THR A 496 -7.78 1.47 15.36
N CYS A 497 -8.11 0.53 16.23
CA CYS A 497 -7.15 -0.31 16.92
C CYS A 497 -6.63 -1.34 15.90
N ALA A 498 -5.52 -1.03 15.23
CA ALA A 498 -5.03 -1.81 14.10
C ALA A 498 -4.06 -2.93 14.51
N GLY A 499 -3.84 -3.14 15.80
CA GLY A 499 -2.98 -4.22 16.27
C GLY A 499 -2.46 -4.06 17.71
N PRO A 500 -1.82 -5.13 18.26
CA PRO A 500 -1.45 -6.41 17.64
C PRO A 500 -2.59 -7.44 17.56
N GLY A 501 -3.70 -7.25 18.30
CA GLY A 501 -4.91 -8.06 18.22
C GLY A 501 -5.69 -7.84 16.91
N VAL A 502 -6.77 -8.59 16.74
CA VAL A 502 -7.66 -8.40 15.58
C VAL A 502 -8.20 -6.96 15.58
N PRO A 503 -8.10 -6.23 14.45
CA PRO A 503 -8.49 -4.83 14.38
C PRO A 503 -9.95 -4.60 14.77
N ASP A 504 -10.18 -3.55 15.56
CA ASP A 504 -11.51 -3.00 15.78
C ASP A 504 -11.56 -1.49 15.49
N ILE A 505 -12.73 -1.00 15.19
CA ILE A 505 -12.97 0.36 14.74
C ILE A 505 -14.06 0.96 15.62
N SER A 506 -13.78 2.09 16.22
CA SER A 506 -14.67 2.75 17.15
C SER A 506 -14.76 4.24 16.88
N ILE A 507 -15.91 4.85 17.14
CA ILE A 507 -16.14 6.28 17.01
C ILE A 507 -16.12 6.93 18.38
N TYR A 508 -15.40 8.06 18.46
CA TYR A 508 -15.18 8.86 19.66
C TYR A 508 -15.63 10.32 19.46
N ASP A 509 -16.02 10.96 20.54
CA ASP A 509 -16.19 12.41 20.58
C ASP A 509 -14.82 13.11 20.78
N LYS A 510 -14.79 14.44 20.63
CA LYS A 510 -13.55 15.24 20.82
C LYS A 510 -12.95 15.21 22.23
N LYS A 511 -13.71 14.72 23.22
CA LYS A 511 -13.23 14.50 24.60
C LYS A 511 -12.65 13.10 24.78
N SER A 512 -12.55 12.33 23.72
CA SER A 512 -12.11 10.93 23.70
C SER A 512 -13.02 9.97 24.46
N ASN A 513 -14.32 10.31 24.59
CA ASN A 513 -15.31 9.36 25.05
C ASN A 513 -15.76 8.49 23.87
N LYS A 514 -15.68 7.18 24.04
CA LYS A 514 -16.19 6.24 23.04
C LYS A 514 -17.72 6.34 22.94
N LEU A 515 -18.21 6.52 21.72
CA LEU A 515 -19.65 6.60 21.43
C LEU A 515 -20.23 5.23 21.07
N PHE A 516 -19.56 4.47 20.20
CA PHE A 516 -19.92 3.08 19.85
C PHE A 516 -18.84 2.40 19.00
N SER A 517 -18.96 1.08 18.86
CA SER A 517 -18.17 0.26 17.93
C SER A 517 -18.75 0.31 16.53
N TRP A 518 -17.92 0.60 15.53
CA TRP A 518 -18.28 0.55 14.11
C TRP A 518 -18.12 -0.86 13.52
N GLU A 519 -16.98 -1.49 13.78
CA GLU A 519 -16.64 -2.84 13.31
C GLU A 519 -15.67 -3.48 14.32
N ASP A 520 -15.99 -4.67 14.81
CA ASP A 520 -15.15 -5.39 15.79
C ASP A 520 -14.40 -6.59 15.18
N ASN A 521 -14.62 -6.88 13.90
CA ASN A 521 -14.02 -8.02 13.18
C ASN A 521 -14.14 -9.35 13.95
N ARG A 522 -15.21 -9.52 14.71
CA ARG A 522 -15.44 -10.66 15.60
C ARG A 522 -15.38 -12.00 14.86
N ALA A 523 -15.88 -12.07 13.63
CA ALA A 523 -15.82 -13.29 12.82
C ALA A 523 -14.39 -13.78 12.61
N VAL A 524 -13.45 -12.89 12.35
CA VAL A 524 -12.02 -13.21 12.23
C VAL A 524 -11.44 -13.59 13.59
N ALA A 525 -11.78 -12.86 14.64
CA ALA A 525 -11.34 -13.17 16.01
C ALA A 525 -11.81 -14.56 16.45
N GLU A 526 -13.05 -14.94 16.17
CA GLU A 526 -13.59 -16.28 16.47
C GLU A 526 -12.83 -17.39 15.71
N ILE A 527 -12.56 -17.21 14.41
CA ILE A 527 -11.75 -18.16 13.64
C ILE A 527 -10.36 -18.31 14.26
N LEU A 528 -9.69 -17.18 14.57
CA LEU A 528 -8.34 -17.21 15.12
C LEU A 528 -8.27 -17.75 16.56
N SER A 529 -9.34 -17.62 17.35
CA SER A 529 -9.38 -18.10 18.75
C SER A 529 -9.21 -19.60 18.89
N VAL A 530 -9.57 -20.38 17.86
CA VAL A 530 -9.44 -21.84 17.83
C VAL A 530 -8.22 -22.32 17.04
N LYS A 531 -7.42 -21.39 16.50
CA LYS A 531 -6.21 -21.68 15.73
C LYS A 531 -4.96 -21.59 16.59
N ALA A 532 -3.96 -22.36 16.21
CA ALA A 532 -2.61 -22.23 16.75
C ALA A 532 -2.06 -20.84 16.39
N GLN A 533 -1.55 -20.12 17.38
CA GLN A 533 -0.99 -18.77 17.18
C GLN A 533 0.54 -18.83 17.28
N PRO A 534 1.26 -18.04 16.44
CA PRO A 534 2.71 -17.91 16.59
C PRO A 534 3.06 -17.21 17.91
N ILE A 535 4.20 -17.59 18.49
CA ILE A 535 4.81 -16.83 19.57
C ILE A 535 5.60 -15.70 18.96
N VAL A 536 5.14 -14.47 19.13
CA VAL A 536 5.84 -13.27 18.60
C VAL A 536 6.86 -12.80 19.62
N LYS A 537 8.11 -12.65 19.18
CA LYS A 537 9.21 -12.11 19.99
C LYS A 537 9.89 -10.96 19.27
N ARG A 538 9.89 -9.77 19.89
CA ARG A 538 10.65 -8.62 19.41
C ARG A 538 11.95 -8.46 20.18
N LEU A 539 13.01 -8.04 19.50
CA LEU A 539 14.31 -7.78 20.10
C LEU A 539 15.06 -6.71 19.29
N LYS A 540 15.99 -6.04 19.95
CA LYS A 540 16.94 -5.12 19.35
C LYS A 540 18.28 -5.84 19.20
N VAL A 541 18.90 -5.72 18.05
CA VAL A 541 20.20 -6.34 17.75
C VAL A 541 21.17 -5.25 17.32
N PRO A 542 22.33 -5.09 18.01
CA PRO A 542 23.34 -4.14 17.60
C PRO A 542 23.87 -4.45 16.18
N VAL A 543 23.98 -3.42 15.36
CA VAL A 543 24.58 -3.46 14.02
C VAL A 543 25.69 -2.41 13.89
N PRO A 544 26.56 -2.50 12.88
CA PRO A 544 27.68 -1.57 12.73
C PRO A 544 27.28 -0.09 12.75
N GLY A 545 28.18 0.78 13.18
CA GLY A 545 27.94 2.23 13.25
C GLY A 545 27.20 2.71 14.50
N GLY A 546 27.02 1.82 15.50
CA GLY A 546 26.34 2.15 16.76
C GLY A 546 24.82 2.20 16.64
N PHE A 547 24.26 1.52 15.64
CA PHE A 547 22.83 1.37 15.42
C PHE A 547 22.27 0.09 16.03
N GLU A 548 20.95 0.03 16.16
CA GLU A 548 20.22 -1.16 16.58
C GLU A 548 19.15 -1.52 15.54
N ALA A 549 19.26 -2.73 14.97
CA ALA A 549 18.20 -3.29 14.13
C ALA A 549 17.01 -3.73 14.99
N GLN A 550 15.79 -3.45 14.53
CA GLN A 550 14.59 -4.04 15.10
C GLN A 550 14.36 -5.41 14.48
N VAL A 551 14.01 -6.40 15.29
CA VAL A 551 13.79 -7.77 14.83
C VAL A 551 12.49 -8.30 15.40
N GLN A 552 11.67 -8.88 14.55
CA GLN A 552 10.50 -9.67 14.93
C GLN A 552 10.70 -11.12 14.52
N LEU A 553 10.52 -12.02 15.48
CA LEU A 553 10.49 -13.46 15.24
C LEU A 553 9.07 -13.96 15.53
N MET A 554 8.48 -14.63 14.56
CA MET A 554 7.33 -15.51 14.77
C MET A 554 7.85 -16.93 14.93
N ILE A 555 7.56 -17.50 16.08
CA ILE A 555 8.09 -18.80 16.52
C ILE A 555 6.93 -19.80 16.58
N PRO A 556 7.12 -21.05 16.11
CA PRO A 556 6.08 -22.06 16.14
C PRO A 556 5.52 -22.27 17.56
N PRO A 557 4.19 -22.45 17.70
CA PRO A 557 3.61 -22.81 19.00
C PRO A 557 4.14 -24.19 19.47
N GLY A 558 4.48 -24.29 20.75
CA GLY A 558 5.03 -25.52 21.30
C GLY A 558 6.50 -25.81 20.94
N VAL A 559 7.23 -24.80 20.45
CA VAL A 559 8.65 -24.94 20.14
C VAL A 559 9.47 -25.45 21.34
N ASP A 560 10.34 -26.41 21.12
CA ASP A 560 11.33 -26.82 22.09
C ASP A 560 12.49 -25.83 22.18
N ILE A 561 12.42 -24.95 23.17
CA ILE A 561 13.44 -23.90 23.40
C ILE A 561 14.76 -24.47 23.96
N SER A 562 14.81 -25.74 24.43
CA SER A 562 16.07 -26.37 24.89
C SER A 562 17.07 -26.50 23.75
N GLY A 563 16.53 -26.59 22.50
CA GLY A 563 17.32 -26.80 21.30
C GLY A 563 17.68 -28.26 21.05
N SER A 564 17.01 -29.20 21.67
CA SER A 564 17.10 -30.60 21.27
C SER A 564 16.47 -30.82 19.89
N THR A 565 15.37 -30.10 19.63
CA THR A 565 14.77 -29.99 18.29
C THR A 565 15.23 -28.72 17.60
N LYS A 566 15.55 -28.81 16.29
CA LYS A 566 15.97 -27.68 15.45
C LYS A 566 14.91 -27.33 14.42
N TYR A 567 14.55 -26.06 14.36
CA TYR A 567 13.53 -25.53 13.46
C TYR A 567 14.17 -24.73 12.33
N PRO A 568 13.74 -24.89 11.07
CA PRO A 568 14.20 -24.04 9.97
C PRO A 568 13.74 -22.61 10.16
N MET A 569 14.45 -21.66 9.53
CA MET A 569 14.10 -20.25 9.60
C MET A 569 14.04 -19.64 8.20
N LEU A 570 12.97 -18.88 7.93
CA LEU A 570 12.83 -18.05 6.75
C LEU A 570 12.89 -16.58 7.18
N VAL A 571 13.79 -15.82 6.57
CA VAL A 571 13.89 -14.37 6.73
C VAL A 571 13.10 -13.69 5.64
N TYR A 572 12.14 -12.86 6.00
CA TYR A 572 11.44 -11.96 5.11
C TYR A 572 12.13 -10.61 5.10
N VAL A 573 12.46 -10.12 3.93
CA VAL A 573 13.07 -8.81 3.75
C VAL A 573 12.28 -7.97 2.74
N TYR A 574 12.06 -6.70 3.08
CA TYR A 574 11.80 -5.65 2.10
C TYR A 574 13.06 -4.79 1.98
N GLY A 575 13.41 -4.01 2.98
CA GLY A 575 14.70 -3.32 3.09
C GLY A 575 14.82 -2.02 2.28
N GLY A 576 13.77 -1.63 1.54
CA GLY A 576 13.77 -0.35 0.81
C GLY A 576 13.89 0.84 1.77
N PRO A 577 14.50 1.96 1.35
CA PRO A 577 14.64 3.16 2.17
C PRO A 577 13.30 3.62 2.75
N ASP A 578 13.32 4.06 4.01
CA ASP A 578 12.16 4.45 4.84
C ASP A 578 11.12 3.35 5.12
N SER A 579 11.33 2.14 4.63
CA SER A 579 10.45 1.01 4.96
C SER A 579 10.72 0.46 6.36
N HIS A 580 9.69 -0.15 6.98
CA HIS A 580 9.81 -0.90 8.23
C HIS A 580 8.80 -2.04 8.26
N GLN A 581 9.26 -3.23 8.63
CA GLN A 581 8.46 -4.45 8.68
C GLN A 581 8.13 -4.87 10.13
N VAL A 582 8.91 -4.42 11.09
CA VAL A 582 8.71 -4.71 12.50
C VAL A 582 7.73 -3.69 13.09
N THR A 583 6.46 -4.07 13.12
CA THR A 583 5.36 -3.23 13.61
C THR A 583 4.44 -4.02 14.53
N GLU A 584 3.65 -3.33 15.36
CA GLU A 584 2.54 -3.92 16.13
C GLU A 584 1.22 -3.96 15.34
N LYS A 585 1.25 -3.66 14.04
CA LYS A 585 0.07 -3.78 13.19
C LYS A 585 -0.31 -5.25 13.02
N PHE A 586 -1.59 -5.56 13.17
CA PHE A 586 -2.13 -6.89 12.89
C PHE A 586 -1.92 -7.26 11.42
N ASN A 587 -1.39 -8.44 11.19
CA ASN A 587 -1.24 -9.01 9.86
C ASN A 587 -1.32 -10.53 9.94
N ILE A 588 -2.07 -11.14 9.03
CA ILE A 588 -2.04 -12.59 8.75
C ILE A 588 -1.56 -12.76 7.32
N ASP A 589 -0.42 -13.42 7.18
CA ASP A 589 0.25 -13.61 5.91
C ASP A 589 0.84 -15.02 5.75
N TRP A 590 1.65 -15.21 4.73
CA TRP A 590 2.36 -16.45 4.49
C TRP A 590 3.22 -16.90 5.68
N GLY A 591 3.80 -15.95 6.42
CA GLY A 591 4.57 -16.21 7.63
C GLY A 591 3.74 -16.92 8.71
N ASN A 592 2.49 -16.48 8.92
CA ASN A 592 1.59 -17.16 9.88
C ASN A 592 1.35 -18.61 9.48
N TYR A 593 1.08 -18.87 8.19
CA TYR A 593 0.93 -20.23 7.66
C TYR A 593 2.20 -21.07 7.89
N LEU A 594 3.36 -20.56 7.49
CA LEU A 594 4.63 -21.29 7.63
C LEU A 594 4.95 -21.62 9.09
N VAL A 595 4.71 -20.67 9.99
CA VAL A 595 4.98 -20.85 11.43
C VAL A 595 4.06 -21.87 12.06
N THR A 596 2.76 -21.80 11.76
CA THR A 596 1.75 -22.62 12.47
C THR A 596 1.51 -23.99 11.85
N ASN A 597 1.79 -24.18 10.55
CA ASN A 597 1.59 -25.45 9.85
C ASN A 597 2.90 -26.18 9.48
N LYS A 598 3.94 -25.43 9.14
CA LYS A 598 5.21 -26.00 8.68
C LYS A 598 6.29 -25.97 9.76
N SER A 599 6.00 -25.39 10.93
CA SER A 599 6.95 -25.22 12.04
C SER A 599 8.25 -24.50 11.60
N ILE A 600 8.14 -23.53 10.68
CA ILE A 600 9.23 -22.70 10.20
C ILE A 600 9.22 -21.38 11.01
N ILE A 601 10.34 -21.01 11.59
CA ILE A 601 10.50 -19.71 12.24
C ILE A 601 10.49 -18.63 11.14
N TYR A 602 9.71 -17.57 11.33
CA TYR A 602 9.66 -16.47 10.38
C TYR A 602 10.23 -15.20 11.00
N ALA A 603 11.21 -14.57 10.35
CA ALA A 603 11.93 -13.44 10.88
C ALA A 603 11.79 -12.22 9.97
N ALA A 604 11.52 -11.04 10.55
CA ALA A 604 11.62 -9.75 9.88
C ALA A 604 12.69 -8.90 10.57
N ILE A 605 13.51 -8.17 9.80
CA ILE A 605 14.66 -7.41 10.29
C ILE A 605 14.65 -6.02 9.65
N ASP A 606 14.54 -4.98 10.49
CA ASP A 606 14.67 -3.57 10.09
C ASP A 606 16.03 -3.04 10.52
N GLY A 607 17.01 -3.14 9.65
CA GLY A 607 18.39 -2.66 9.82
C GLY A 607 18.57 -1.20 9.39
N ARG A 608 19.80 -0.82 9.08
CA ARG A 608 20.13 0.51 8.55
C ARG A 608 19.42 0.78 7.23
N GLY A 609 18.98 2.02 7.02
CA GLY A 609 18.12 2.44 5.91
C GLY A 609 16.62 2.40 6.23
N SER A 610 16.20 1.68 7.28
CA SER A 610 14.78 1.60 7.64
C SER A 610 14.25 2.86 8.32
N GLY A 611 12.95 3.10 8.14
CA GLY A 611 12.22 4.28 8.62
C GLY A 611 11.93 4.32 10.11
N VAL A 612 11.29 5.38 10.54
CA VAL A 612 10.74 5.66 11.89
C VAL A 612 11.73 5.57 13.04
N LYS A 613 13.03 5.70 12.77
CA LYS A 613 14.12 5.58 13.76
C LYS A 613 15.14 6.73 13.68
N GLY A 614 14.70 7.89 13.17
CA GLY A 614 15.55 9.09 12.97
C GLY A 614 16.42 9.03 11.72
N ASN A 615 16.85 10.21 11.25
CA ASN A 615 17.52 10.39 9.96
C ASN A 615 18.91 9.71 9.89
N ARG A 616 19.62 9.58 11.01
CA ARG A 616 20.90 8.86 11.01
C ARG A 616 20.75 7.40 10.57
N MET A 617 19.70 6.72 11.05
CA MET A 617 19.40 5.34 10.65
C MET A 617 18.87 5.29 9.23
N LEU A 618 17.95 6.20 8.90
CA LEU A 618 17.29 6.32 7.60
C LEU A 618 18.28 6.53 6.45
N PHE A 619 19.22 7.47 6.61
CA PHE A 619 20.16 7.85 5.54
C PHE A 619 21.44 7.03 5.52
N ALA A 620 21.55 5.98 6.34
CA ALA A 620 22.78 5.19 6.42
C ALA A 620 23.19 4.51 5.10
N GLY A 621 22.24 4.23 4.21
CA GLY A 621 22.44 3.66 2.88
C GLY A 621 22.32 4.67 1.73
N TYR A 622 22.15 5.98 2.02
CA TYR A 622 21.96 6.99 0.98
C TYR A 622 23.11 6.99 -0.05
N ARG A 623 22.74 6.94 -1.34
CA ARG A 623 23.63 6.82 -2.51
C ARG A 623 24.41 5.49 -2.64
N HIS A 624 24.13 4.53 -1.74
CA HIS A 624 24.83 3.23 -1.66
C HIS A 624 23.85 2.09 -1.36
N LEU A 625 22.75 2.00 -2.13
CA LEU A 625 21.78 0.90 -2.00
C LEU A 625 22.47 -0.46 -2.24
N GLY A 626 22.00 -1.50 -1.59
CA GLY A 626 22.59 -2.86 -1.68
C GLY A 626 23.84 -3.06 -0.83
N THR A 627 24.06 -2.22 0.18
CA THR A 627 25.22 -2.29 1.06
C THR A 627 24.83 -2.54 2.52
N VAL A 628 24.62 -1.49 3.31
CA VAL A 628 24.42 -1.59 4.76
C VAL A 628 23.16 -2.35 5.15
N GLU A 629 22.06 -2.18 4.43
CA GLU A 629 20.82 -2.90 4.66
C GLU A 629 20.97 -4.40 4.40
N ILE A 630 21.79 -4.78 3.42
CA ILE A 630 22.10 -6.19 3.12
C ILE A 630 23.05 -6.79 4.16
N GLU A 631 24.09 -6.04 4.55
CA GLU A 631 25.00 -6.45 5.64
C GLU A 631 24.23 -6.73 6.92
N ASP A 632 23.22 -5.91 7.24
CA ASP A 632 22.41 -6.08 8.44
C ASP A 632 21.51 -7.32 8.35
N GLN A 633 20.90 -7.63 7.18
CA GLN A 633 20.15 -8.88 7.00
C GLN A 633 21.03 -10.11 7.27
N ILE A 634 22.24 -10.15 6.72
CA ILE A 634 23.19 -11.26 6.91
C ILE A 634 23.68 -11.30 8.37
N GLY A 635 24.13 -10.16 8.90
CA GLY A 635 24.73 -10.05 10.23
C GLY A 635 23.75 -10.40 11.35
N VAL A 636 22.52 -9.86 11.29
CA VAL A 636 21.48 -10.11 12.28
C VAL A 636 21.00 -11.57 12.19
N THR A 637 20.81 -12.11 10.99
CA THR A 637 20.45 -13.53 10.83
C THR A 637 21.51 -14.47 11.46
N LYS A 638 22.80 -14.16 11.23
CA LYS A 638 23.91 -14.89 11.86
C LYS A 638 23.87 -14.79 13.39
N TYR A 639 23.57 -13.59 13.93
CA TYR A 639 23.39 -13.38 15.36
C TYR A 639 22.23 -14.23 15.92
N LEU A 640 21.07 -14.27 15.25
CA LEU A 640 19.90 -15.06 15.66
C LEU A 640 20.22 -16.55 15.71
N LYS A 641 20.90 -17.08 14.67
CA LYS A 641 21.36 -18.48 14.60
C LYS A 641 22.32 -18.85 15.75
N LYS A 642 23.09 -17.88 16.24
CA LYS A 642 24.00 -18.07 17.39
C LYS A 642 23.26 -17.98 18.71
N LYS A 643 22.33 -17.02 18.82
CA LYS A 643 21.63 -16.69 20.08
C LYS A 643 20.60 -17.75 20.46
N PHE A 644 19.87 -18.27 19.50
CA PHE A 644 18.79 -19.23 19.74
C PHE A 644 19.19 -20.64 19.32
N SER A 645 19.38 -21.51 20.32
CA SER A 645 19.81 -22.89 20.12
C SER A 645 18.81 -23.72 19.30
N PHE A 646 17.53 -23.37 19.29
CA PHE A 646 16.47 -24.08 18.57
C PHE A 646 16.42 -23.73 17.06
N ILE A 647 17.14 -22.69 16.58
CA ILE A 647 17.22 -22.38 15.15
C ILE A 647 18.19 -23.38 14.46
N ASP A 648 17.72 -23.98 13.37
CA ASP A 648 18.56 -24.84 12.53
C ASP A 648 19.52 -23.99 11.70
N ARG A 649 20.80 -24.11 11.97
CA ARG A 649 21.85 -23.35 11.29
C ARG A 649 22.04 -23.70 9.81
N ARG A 650 21.58 -24.88 9.38
CA ARG A 650 21.70 -25.36 7.99
C ARG A 650 20.46 -25.04 7.15
N ARG A 651 19.28 -24.91 7.79
CA ARG A 651 17.99 -24.68 7.14
C ARG A 651 17.55 -23.24 7.39
N THR A 652 18.26 -22.29 6.78
CA THR A 652 17.92 -20.87 6.84
C THR A 652 17.85 -20.31 5.42
N ALA A 653 16.74 -19.67 5.09
CA ALA A 653 16.47 -19.09 3.78
C ALA A 653 16.11 -17.59 3.90
N ILE A 654 16.12 -16.85 2.79
CA ILE A 654 15.70 -15.46 2.69
C ILE A 654 14.75 -15.29 1.49
N TRP A 655 13.73 -14.45 1.64
CA TRP A 655 12.85 -14.11 0.53
C TRP A 655 12.36 -12.68 0.61
N GLY A 656 11.99 -12.12 -0.53
CA GLY A 656 11.37 -10.83 -0.59
C GLY A 656 10.78 -10.51 -1.96
N TRP A 657 10.03 -9.43 -2.02
CA TRP A 657 9.31 -8.95 -3.20
C TRP A 657 9.79 -7.53 -3.55
N SER A 658 9.90 -7.20 -4.87
CA SER A 658 10.30 -5.86 -5.33
C SER A 658 11.71 -5.50 -4.82
N TYR A 659 11.86 -4.40 -4.06
CA TYR A 659 13.11 -4.11 -3.35
C TYR A 659 13.56 -5.31 -2.49
N GLY A 660 12.63 -5.98 -1.82
CA GLY A 660 12.94 -7.17 -1.03
C GLY A 660 13.46 -8.34 -1.87
N GLY A 661 12.99 -8.48 -3.11
CA GLY A 661 13.55 -9.43 -4.07
C GLY A 661 14.99 -9.07 -4.45
N TYR A 662 15.29 -7.80 -4.65
CA TYR A 662 16.67 -7.29 -4.81
C TYR A 662 17.50 -7.59 -3.56
N ALA A 663 17.00 -7.26 -2.38
CA ALA A 663 17.70 -7.49 -1.12
C ALA A 663 18.00 -8.98 -0.87
N ALA A 664 17.05 -9.87 -1.17
CA ALA A 664 17.24 -11.32 -1.06
C ALA A 664 18.34 -11.82 -2.03
N GLY A 665 18.30 -11.36 -3.30
CA GLY A 665 19.36 -11.67 -4.29
C GLY A 665 20.73 -11.15 -3.87
N MET A 666 20.82 -9.89 -3.42
CA MET A 666 22.05 -9.27 -2.92
C MET A 666 22.59 -10.00 -1.69
N ALA A 667 21.71 -10.37 -0.74
CA ALA A 667 22.12 -11.13 0.44
C ALA A 667 22.72 -12.49 0.06
N LEU A 668 22.13 -13.22 -0.90
CA LEU A 668 22.70 -14.50 -1.37
C LEU A 668 24.05 -14.34 -2.03
N VAL A 669 24.19 -13.36 -2.93
CA VAL A 669 25.42 -13.18 -3.71
C VAL A 669 26.58 -12.69 -2.87
N THR A 670 26.31 -11.92 -1.79
CA THR A 670 27.34 -11.33 -0.91
C THR A 670 27.61 -12.15 0.36
N ASP A 671 26.73 -13.10 0.72
CA ASP A 671 26.93 -13.96 1.90
C ASP A 671 28.05 -14.98 1.67
N THR A 672 29.25 -14.65 2.08
CA THR A 672 30.45 -15.50 2.07
C THR A 672 30.58 -16.41 3.29
N THR A 673 29.63 -16.35 4.22
CA THR A 673 29.68 -17.08 5.52
C THR A 673 28.58 -18.15 5.68
N ASP A 674 27.92 -18.50 4.61
CA ASP A 674 26.85 -19.53 4.53
C ASP A 674 25.75 -19.33 5.56
N VAL A 675 25.31 -18.08 5.70
CA VAL A 675 24.17 -17.75 6.57
C VAL A 675 22.89 -18.28 5.97
N PHE A 676 22.73 -18.13 4.65
CA PHE A 676 21.56 -18.59 3.90
C PHE A 676 21.90 -19.77 3.03
N LYS A 677 21.01 -20.77 2.99
CA LYS A 677 21.11 -21.93 2.12
C LYS A 677 20.47 -21.69 0.75
N CYS A 678 19.42 -20.91 0.73
CA CYS A 678 18.71 -20.57 -0.49
C CYS A 678 17.98 -19.22 -0.34
N GLY A 679 17.47 -18.70 -1.46
CA GLY A 679 16.64 -17.51 -1.44
C GLY A 679 15.70 -17.43 -2.63
N MET A 680 14.65 -16.62 -2.44
CA MET A 680 13.59 -16.39 -3.40
C MET A 680 13.41 -14.89 -3.65
N SER A 681 13.45 -14.50 -4.91
CA SER A 681 13.24 -13.10 -5.35
C SER A 681 12.00 -13.02 -6.23
N VAL A 682 10.99 -12.29 -5.76
CA VAL A 682 9.78 -12.01 -6.53
C VAL A 682 9.86 -10.60 -7.09
N ALA A 683 9.72 -10.45 -8.40
CA ALA A 683 9.76 -9.20 -9.14
C ALA A 683 10.91 -8.26 -8.71
N PRO A 684 12.18 -8.75 -8.68
CA PRO A 684 13.28 -7.97 -8.11
C PRO A 684 13.76 -6.87 -9.04
N VAL A 685 14.17 -5.73 -8.46
CA VAL A 685 15.15 -4.87 -9.11
C VAL A 685 16.48 -5.62 -9.15
N THR A 686 17.23 -5.51 -10.25
CA THR A 686 18.56 -6.14 -10.43
C THR A 686 19.62 -5.14 -10.86
N ASP A 687 19.16 -4.03 -11.43
CA ASP A 687 19.96 -2.89 -11.84
C ASP A 687 19.14 -1.60 -11.67
N TRP A 688 19.59 -0.70 -10.82
CA TRP A 688 18.91 0.56 -10.53
C TRP A 688 18.85 1.52 -11.73
N ALA A 689 19.74 1.39 -12.70
CA ALA A 689 19.68 2.13 -13.96
C ALA A 689 18.50 1.71 -14.85
N LEU A 690 17.84 0.56 -14.56
CA LEU A 690 16.67 0.07 -15.27
C LEU A 690 15.36 0.40 -14.56
N TYR A 691 15.40 1.00 -13.38
CA TYR A 691 14.22 1.41 -12.61
C TYR A 691 13.91 2.90 -12.81
N ASP A 692 12.72 3.35 -12.40
CA ASP A 692 12.29 4.72 -12.65
C ASP A 692 13.20 5.76 -12.01
N SER A 693 13.21 6.96 -12.60
CA SER A 693 14.09 8.06 -12.22
C SER A 693 13.70 8.68 -10.89
N ILE A 694 12.41 8.90 -10.62
CA ILE A 694 11.97 9.64 -9.44
C ILE A 694 12.25 8.85 -8.15
N TYR A 695 11.96 7.55 -8.12
CA TYR A 695 12.35 6.70 -7.01
C TYR A 695 13.87 6.57 -6.90
N THR A 696 14.50 6.15 -8.00
CA THR A 696 15.91 5.76 -7.94
C THR A 696 16.82 6.94 -7.64
N GLU A 697 16.61 8.10 -8.28
CA GLU A 697 17.47 9.28 -8.12
C GLU A 697 17.28 9.98 -6.77
N ARG A 698 16.10 9.80 -6.13
CA ARG A 698 15.87 10.22 -4.74
C ARG A 698 16.90 9.59 -3.79
N PHE A 699 17.20 8.32 -3.98
CA PHE A 699 18.06 7.55 -3.08
C PHE A 699 19.49 7.39 -3.56
N MET A 700 19.73 7.50 -4.87
CA MET A 700 21.02 7.23 -5.50
C MET A 700 21.66 8.45 -6.17
N GLY A 701 20.91 9.54 -6.43
CA GLY A 701 21.35 10.60 -7.32
C GLY A 701 21.41 10.12 -8.78
N LEU A 702 22.14 10.83 -9.64
CA LEU A 702 22.22 10.54 -11.08
C LEU A 702 23.26 9.44 -11.40
N PRO A 703 22.98 8.53 -12.37
CA PRO A 703 23.92 7.50 -12.81
C PRO A 703 24.98 8.06 -13.77
N SER A 704 25.63 9.15 -13.40
CA SER A 704 26.64 9.83 -14.21
C SER A 704 28.00 9.89 -13.50
N SER A 705 29.08 10.01 -14.27
CA SER A 705 30.43 10.17 -13.73
C SER A 705 30.60 11.46 -12.91
N ALA A 706 29.77 12.45 -13.16
CA ALA A 706 29.75 13.72 -12.44
C ALA A 706 29.00 13.64 -11.09
N ASP A 707 28.23 12.58 -10.85
CA ASP A 707 27.44 12.42 -9.63
C ASP A 707 27.68 11.07 -8.94
N ASN A 708 26.95 9.98 -9.26
CA ASN A 708 27.03 8.73 -8.50
C ASN A 708 27.10 7.46 -9.36
N LEU A 709 27.74 7.48 -10.52
CA LEU A 709 27.89 6.29 -11.36
C LEU A 709 28.47 5.10 -10.58
N LYS A 710 29.46 5.37 -9.72
CA LYS A 710 30.10 4.32 -8.90
C LYS A 710 29.12 3.64 -7.94
N GLY A 711 28.24 4.42 -7.28
CA GLY A 711 27.21 3.86 -6.39
C GLY A 711 26.24 2.94 -7.16
N TYR A 712 25.84 3.33 -8.37
CA TYR A 712 25.02 2.46 -9.24
C TYR A 712 25.73 1.16 -9.60
N GLU A 713 27.02 1.24 -9.95
CA GLU A 713 27.82 0.05 -10.27
C GLU A 713 27.97 -0.90 -9.07
N GLU A 714 28.14 -0.36 -7.86
CA GLU A 714 28.22 -1.12 -6.61
C GLU A 714 26.87 -1.74 -6.22
N ALA A 715 25.78 -1.06 -6.49
CA ALA A 715 24.41 -1.51 -6.21
C ALA A 715 23.87 -2.56 -7.21
N GLN A 716 24.55 -2.74 -8.35
CA GLN A 716 24.09 -3.60 -9.44
C GLN A 716 24.25 -5.08 -9.09
N LEU A 717 23.12 -5.80 -8.85
CA LEU A 717 23.12 -7.22 -8.57
C LEU A 717 23.80 -8.03 -9.71
N LEU A 718 23.56 -7.62 -10.95
CA LEU A 718 24.14 -8.27 -12.14
C LEU A 718 25.67 -8.34 -12.11
N LYS A 719 26.33 -7.29 -11.60
CA LYS A 719 27.82 -7.23 -11.48
C LYS A 719 28.39 -8.05 -10.32
N LYS A 720 27.56 -8.38 -9.32
CA LYS A 720 27.98 -9.23 -8.20
C LYS A 720 28.00 -10.72 -8.55
N VAL A 721 27.32 -11.11 -9.64
CA VAL A 721 27.29 -12.50 -10.07
C VAL A 721 28.62 -12.90 -10.72
N ASP A 722 29.35 -13.76 -10.07
CA ASP A 722 30.58 -14.35 -10.58
C ASP A 722 30.67 -15.85 -10.26
N LYS A 723 31.78 -16.51 -10.67
CA LYS A 723 31.95 -17.95 -10.45
C LYS A 723 32.09 -18.35 -8.97
N GLU A 724 32.44 -17.41 -8.11
CA GLU A 724 32.63 -17.59 -6.67
C GLU A 724 31.45 -17.04 -5.87
N SER A 725 30.42 -16.48 -6.54
CA SER A 725 29.25 -15.89 -5.89
C SER A 725 28.43 -16.94 -5.15
N GLY A 726 27.69 -16.50 -4.14
CA GLY A 726 26.78 -17.35 -3.39
C GLY A 726 25.73 -18.05 -4.23
N PHE A 727 25.35 -17.54 -5.38
CA PHE A 727 24.41 -18.21 -6.29
C PHE A 727 24.89 -19.57 -6.81
N LYS A 728 26.19 -19.80 -6.87
CA LYS A 728 26.73 -21.09 -7.35
C LYS A 728 26.51 -22.24 -6.37
N THR A 729 26.49 -21.94 -5.08
CA THR A 729 26.41 -22.93 -4.01
C THR A 729 25.07 -22.95 -3.30
N LYS A 730 24.23 -21.95 -3.55
CA LYS A 730 22.93 -21.75 -2.88
C LYS A 730 21.78 -21.89 -3.87
N GLY A 731 20.66 -22.48 -3.43
CA GLY A 731 19.47 -22.50 -4.24
C GLY A 731 18.91 -21.08 -4.48
N TYR A 732 18.58 -20.77 -5.73
CA TYR A 732 17.98 -19.48 -6.07
C TYR A 732 16.72 -19.63 -6.91
N TYR A 733 15.67 -18.93 -6.54
CA TYR A 733 14.39 -18.92 -7.23
C TYR A 733 14.00 -17.51 -7.64
N LEU A 734 13.93 -17.27 -8.94
CA LEU A 734 13.59 -16.01 -9.58
C LEU A 734 12.18 -16.06 -10.13
N ILE A 735 11.33 -15.11 -9.75
CA ILE A 735 9.90 -15.09 -10.07
C ILE A 735 9.51 -13.71 -10.57
N HIS A 736 8.73 -13.62 -11.67
CA HIS A 736 8.29 -12.33 -12.20
C HIS A 736 7.05 -12.43 -13.09
N GLY A 737 6.20 -11.39 -13.06
CA GLY A 737 5.11 -11.18 -14.01
C GLY A 737 5.60 -10.53 -15.31
N THR A 738 5.09 -10.94 -16.47
CA THR A 738 5.54 -10.35 -17.75
C THR A 738 4.94 -9.00 -18.06
N PHE A 739 3.82 -8.65 -17.40
CA PHE A 739 3.12 -7.36 -17.54
C PHE A 739 3.40 -6.40 -16.40
N ASP A 740 4.51 -6.60 -15.70
CA ASP A 740 4.97 -5.70 -14.63
C ASP A 740 5.40 -4.37 -15.25
N ASP A 741 4.60 -3.33 -15.06
CA ASP A 741 4.80 -1.97 -15.52
C ASP A 741 5.64 -1.12 -14.57
N ASN A 742 5.90 -1.62 -13.36
CA ASN A 742 6.69 -0.96 -12.30
C ASN A 742 8.14 -1.45 -12.34
N VAL A 743 8.40 -2.68 -11.89
CA VAL A 743 9.70 -3.34 -12.01
C VAL A 743 9.67 -4.22 -13.27
N HIS A 744 10.09 -3.69 -14.39
CA HIS A 744 9.94 -4.37 -15.66
C HIS A 744 10.55 -5.78 -15.65
N TYR A 745 9.90 -6.74 -16.32
CA TYR A 745 10.40 -8.10 -16.48
C TYR A 745 11.82 -8.15 -17.06
N GLN A 746 12.25 -7.10 -17.76
CA GLN A 746 13.62 -6.87 -18.20
C GLN A 746 14.65 -7.08 -17.07
N GLN A 747 14.35 -6.65 -15.85
CA GLN A 747 15.23 -6.80 -14.68
C GLN A 747 15.58 -8.27 -14.44
N SER A 748 14.57 -9.14 -14.41
CA SER A 748 14.75 -10.59 -14.21
C SER A 748 15.42 -11.27 -15.41
N LEU A 749 15.07 -10.89 -16.64
CA LEU A 749 15.71 -11.46 -17.83
C LEU A 749 17.20 -11.11 -17.92
N MET A 750 17.59 -9.90 -17.51
CA MET A 750 19.02 -9.52 -17.48
C MET A 750 19.79 -10.33 -16.43
N LEU A 751 19.19 -10.57 -15.26
CA LEU A 751 19.79 -11.43 -14.24
C LEU A 751 19.90 -12.89 -14.74
N ALA A 752 18.82 -13.44 -15.30
CA ALA A 752 18.80 -14.78 -15.87
C ALA A 752 19.93 -14.96 -16.91
N LYS A 753 20.05 -14.00 -17.84
CA LYS A 753 21.10 -14.00 -18.86
C LYS A 753 22.52 -14.04 -18.25
N VAL A 754 22.77 -13.29 -17.18
CA VAL A 754 24.08 -13.29 -16.52
C VAL A 754 24.36 -14.63 -15.82
N LEU A 755 23.35 -15.19 -15.12
CA LEU A 755 23.45 -16.51 -14.47
C LEU A 755 23.74 -17.61 -15.49
N GLU A 756 23.03 -17.63 -16.63
CA GLU A 756 23.24 -18.57 -17.75
C GLU A 756 24.66 -18.45 -18.32
N GLN A 757 25.13 -17.23 -18.59
CA GLN A 757 26.48 -16.99 -19.12
C GLN A 757 27.60 -17.41 -18.15
N LYS A 758 27.29 -17.47 -16.83
CA LYS A 758 28.23 -17.91 -15.78
C LYS A 758 28.10 -19.39 -15.45
N ASP A 759 27.21 -20.13 -16.12
CA ASP A 759 26.89 -21.53 -15.84
C ASP A 759 26.46 -21.75 -14.37
N ILE A 760 25.55 -20.89 -13.91
CA ILE A 760 24.94 -20.97 -12.57
C ILE A 760 23.50 -21.45 -12.75
N LEU A 761 23.18 -22.59 -12.14
CA LEU A 761 21.83 -23.14 -12.19
C LEU A 761 20.92 -22.41 -11.19
N PHE A 762 19.71 -22.10 -11.63
CA PHE A 762 18.68 -21.46 -10.82
C PHE A 762 17.29 -21.92 -11.27
N ARG A 763 16.27 -21.72 -10.43
CA ARG A 763 14.88 -21.93 -10.78
C ARG A 763 14.27 -20.62 -11.21
N GLN A 764 13.45 -20.61 -12.26
CA GLN A 764 12.71 -19.43 -12.69
C GLN A 764 11.24 -19.78 -12.91
N GLN A 765 10.33 -18.88 -12.49
CA GLN A 765 8.91 -18.94 -12.78
C GLN A 765 8.47 -17.59 -13.37
N THR A 766 7.87 -17.69 -14.54
CA THR A 766 7.26 -16.53 -15.22
C THR A 766 5.74 -16.62 -15.09
N TYR A 767 5.13 -15.49 -14.72
CA TYR A 767 3.67 -15.33 -14.71
C TYR A 767 3.25 -14.44 -15.88
N THR A 768 2.69 -15.06 -16.90
CA THR A 768 2.32 -14.39 -18.15
C THR A 768 1.16 -13.42 -17.90
N ASP A 769 1.33 -12.18 -18.39
CA ASP A 769 0.38 -11.06 -18.29
C ASP A 769 -0.02 -10.65 -16.85
N GLU A 770 0.69 -11.15 -15.85
CA GLU A 770 0.56 -10.68 -14.48
C GLU A 770 1.39 -9.41 -14.26
N ASP A 771 0.83 -8.47 -13.53
CA ASP A 771 1.47 -7.23 -13.11
C ASP A 771 2.41 -7.44 -11.90
N HIS A 772 2.93 -6.34 -11.33
CA HIS A 772 3.82 -6.36 -10.16
C HIS A 772 3.25 -7.12 -8.95
N GLY A 773 1.93 -7.17 -8.83
CA GLY A 773 1.23 -7.83 -7.71
C GLY A 773 0.98 -9.32 -7.90
N ILE A 774 1.11 -9.87 -9.11
CA ILE A 774 0.80 -11.27 -9.48
C ILE A 774 -0.54 -11.71 -8.86
N ALA A 775 -1.55 -10.84 -8.96
CA ALA A 775 -2.76 -10.96 -8.14
C ALA A 775 -3.66 -12.13 -8.53
N GLN A 776 -3.74 -12.46 -9.82
CA GLN A 776 -4.61 -13.52 -10.34
C GLN A 776 -4.02 -14.92 -10.13
N SER A 777 -2.70 -15.00 -9.93
CA SER A 777 -1.97 -16.27 -9.80
C SER A 777 -1.42 -16.51 -8.37
N ARG A 778 -1.93 -15.84 -7.35
CA ARG A 778 -1.37 -15.90 -5.98
C ARG A 778 -1.35 -17.29 -5.37
N PHE A 779 -2.38 -18.11 -5.58
CA PHE A 779 -2.37 -19.50 -5.09
C PHE A 779 -1.19 -20.28 -5.67
N HIS A 780 -1.02 -20.24 -6.99
CA HIS A 780 0.08 -20.92 -7.66
C HIS A 780 1.44 -20.37 -7.20
N LEU A 781 1.55 -19.04 -7.04
CA LEU A 781 2.77 -18.38 -6.57
C LEU A 781 3.20 -18.92 -5.19
N TYR A 782 2.31 -18.94 -4.21
CA TYR A 782 2.66 -19.37 -2.86
C TYR A 782 2.87 -20.88 -2.75
N HIS A 783 2.14 -21.72 -3.49
CA HIS A 783 2.46 -23.15 -3.62
C HIS A 783 3.84 -23.38 -4.23
N SER A 784 4.21 -22.57 -5.24
CA SER A 784 5.51 -22.70 -5.90
C SER A 784 6.66 -22.24 -5.00
N LEU A 785 6.45 -21.16 -4.20
CA LEU A 785 7.41 -20.71 -3.18
C LEU A 785 7.58 -21.76 -2.08
N GLU A 786 6.48 -22.34 -1.60
CA GLU A 786 6.50 -23.42 -0.60
C GLU A 786 7.24 -24.66 -1.11
N ASN A 787 6.93 -25.12 -2.32
CA ASN A 787 7.61 -26.28 -2.92
C ASN A 787 9.13 -26.06 -3.00
N PHE A 788 9.57 -24.86 -3.46
CA PHE A 788 10.99 -24.55 -3.50
C PHE A 788 11.63 -24.51 -2.10
N LEU A 789 10.91 -23.97 -1.11
CA LEU A 789 11.40 -23.89 0.26
C LEU A 789 11.54 -25.29 0.90
N ASP A 790 10.56 -26.19 0.68
CA ASP A 790 10.61 -27.58 1.11
C ASP A 790 11.81 -28.32 0.48
N GLU A 791 12.00 -28.24 -0.84
CA GLU A 791 13.16 -28.80 -1.54
C GLU A 791 14.49 -28.24 -0.98
N CYS A 792 14.55 -26.93 -0.73
CA CYS A 792 15.72 -26.31 -0.13
C CYS A 792 16.02 -26.87 1.25
N PHE A 793 15.03 -27.10 2.09
CA PHE A 793 15.23 -27.55 3.46
C PHE A 793 15.42 -29.07 3.58
N GLU A 794 14.86 -29.88 2.67
CA GLU A 794 15.00 -31.36 2.65
C GLU A 794 16.38 -31.82 2.16
N THR A 795 17.00 -31.15 1.20
CA THR A 795 18.33 -31.52 0.67
C THR A 795 19.48 -31.40 1.68
N SER A 796 19.19 -31.40 2.98
CA SER A 796 20.16 -31.27 4.08
C SER A 796 20.53 -32.58 4.75
N SER A 797 20.42 -33.74 4.05
CA SER A 797 20.87 -35.03 4.52
C SER A 797 22.39 -35.24 4.36
#